data_1f88aa49e66ee3092039a909019ea251
#
_entry.id   1f88aa49e66ee3092039a909019ea251
#
_cell.length_a   1.000
_cell.length_b   1.000
_cell.length_c   1.000
_cell.angle_alpha   90.00
_cell.angle_beta   90.00
_cell.angle_gamma   90.00
#
_symmetry.space_group_name_H-M   'P 1'
#
loop_
_entity.id
_entity.type
_entity.pdbx_description
1 polymer ?
#
loop_
_entity_poly.entity_id
_entity_poly.type
_entity_poly.pdbx_seq_one_letter_code
_entity_poly.pdbx_strand_id
1 'polypeptide(L)'
;MRASVVRLLLIVCTILTILAMPVVGHAQEATLAGAVTDSTGGVLPGVAVKAENEASGNTFEAVTDGRGAYSIPVRIGVYKLTAALQGFNTVTRSVEVLVGQTAVLNLQMTPAGVSESLTVTGQAPLIEVSTSSLGGNIDPRQVSELPSQGRNWMSLALLAPGNRTNDQGALPVQDRVDVREFQLNVDGMQVTSNLGTGNQARYSNDSIAEFQFISNRFDATQGRSTGVQVNAVTKSGTNTLSGSLVGNFRDSKFNAADHVLNRVVPYSNQQISGAVGGPIVQNKLHFFGNYEYEHQPMTGIWNTPYPSFNVELKGTRSVKLEGIRLDHELSPKMRLMGKVSHSSLFEPFNITTANILLNHPSATNSNEEHNTDAIGSFTQVLSNRALNELRVGYASYGLNQQSLTNWSKHWQAANGITTDGPRIMFRGFTFPRNNNLPRYRNQNVYSFHDDFTLSYDARGRHDLKMGGEYLHLLDDTRNCNQCGGVITANQFPRPANLESLFPDPFNADTWNLAAISSITTRYAVGVSDSSAFLTPVHMWKYGAWAQDDWKPLSRLTLNLGVRYDLIWNGFAQDATFPPFEMPGRPQDKNNIQPRVGFAYQLNDRTVVRGGTGLYYNDILNTNVLWPMSPQTIAVIAVNNDGRADFAANPFNGPLPTYAQALQRFCYINNVPGCLLRDLQEQAPIPQYAHVPYAWQNSIGVARQFGNEMAVEVDYVNTKSRDEKSIQDNVNLTFNSATGNPYPFSDVAHRAFPLYGVVGMFPMTGMSDYHGLQTNFTKRMSHHWQGSLTYTLSGLWDRDPPPISGFTEVPFAVAPDIGGERSFAGTDQRHRLVFNGIWQVGYGLQVSGIYFYGSGQRFQAICGCDARGLQIGSVDRMRLDGTIIPREAFVGQPIHRVEMRLQERVPLGGRRSVDGFVEVFNLFDRANYGAYDLVENSSTYGKPAPSPNLSYAPRTVQLGFRVAF
;
A
#
# COMPACT_ATOMS: atom_id res chain seq x y z
N MET A 1 30.70 -23.61 -2.03
CA MET A 1 29.95 -24.64 -1.28
C MET A 1 30.38 -24.80 0.19
N ARG A 2 31.66 -25.05 0.53
CA ARG A 2 32.05 -25.23 1.95
C ARG A 2 31.82 -24.03 2.84
N ALA A 3 32.04 -22.78 2.38
CA ALA A 3 31.81 -21.58 3.18
C ALA A 3 30.31 -21.28 3.45
N SER A 4 29.44 -21.64 2.51
CA SER A 4 27.98 -21.48 2.67
C SER A 4 27.42 -22.51 3.65
N VAL A 5 27.91 -23.72 3.65
CA VAL A 5 27.49 -24.78 4.59
C VAL A 5 27.94 -24.46 6.02
N VAL A 6 29.17 -23.94 6.19
CA VAL A 6 29.65 -23.50 7.50
C VAL A 6 28.87 -22.30 8.04
N ARG A 7 28.49 -21.34 7.18
CA ARG A 7 27.62 -20.23 7.57
C ARG A 7 26.22 -20.71 7.95
N LEU A 8 25.65 -21.65 7.19
CA LEU A 8 24.35 -22.24 7.52
C LEU A 8 24.40 -23.01 8.84
N LEU A 9 25.44 -23.80 9.09
CA LEU A 9 25.64 -24.49 10.36
C LEU A 9 25.85 -23.52 11.53
N LEU A 10 26.59 -22.43 11.34
CA LEU A 10 26.74 -21.39 12.37
C LEU A 10 25.40 -20.69 12.66
N ILE A 11 24.61 -20.38 11.64
CA ILE A 11 23.27 -19.80 11.79
C ILE A 11 22.35 -20.79 12.52
N VAL A 12 22.35 -22.05 12.14
CA VAL A 12 21.55 -23.10 12.83
C VAL A 12 22.02 -23.32 14.26
N CYS A 13 23.32 -23.35 14.54
CA CYS A 13 23.84 -23.44 15.89
C CYS A 13 23.52 -22.19 16.73
N THR A 14 23.60 -20.99 16.13
CA THR A 14 23.22 -19.74 16.80
C THR A 14 21.72 -19.72 17.12
N ILE A 15 20.88 -20.14 16.19
CA ILE A 15 19.43 -20.29 16.39
C ILE A 15 19.14 -21.31 17.49
N LEU A 16 19.82 -22.46 17.47
CA LEU A 16 19.65 -23.48 18.52
C LEU A 16 20.18 -23.02 19.89
N THR A 17 21.21 -22.17 19.92
CA THR A 17 21.72 -21.60 21.20
C THR A 17 20.78 -20.52 21.74
N ILE A 18 20.17 -19.71 20.87
CA ILE A 18 19.13 -18.72 21.23
C ILE A 18 17.86 -19.43 21.70
N LEU A 19 17.45 -20.52 21.05
CA LEU A 19 16.33 -21.36 21.47
C LEU A 19 16.56 -22.09 22.80
N ALA A 20 17.80 -22.28 23.21
CA ALA A 20 18.17 -22.91 24.48
C ALA A 20 18.26 -21.94 25.69
N MET A 21 18.19 -20.62 25.44
CA MET A 21 18.08 -19.66 26.53
C MET A 21 16.63 -19.57 26.99
N PRO A 22 16.34 -19.56 28.30
CA PRO A 22 15.00 -19.35 28.80
C PRO A 22 14.63 -17.87 28.61
N VAL A 23 14.17 -17.50 27.42
CA VAL A 23 13.66 -16.17 27.11
C VAL A 23 12.17 -16.15 27.46
N VAL A 24 11.77 -15.21 28.29
CA VAL A 24 10.40 -15.02 28.79
C VAL A 24 9.72 -13.97 27.91
N GLY A 25 8.65 -14.31 27.23
CA GLY A 25 8.01 -13.32 26.33
C GLY A 25 6.60 -13.66 25.80
N HIS A 26 5.82 -12.72 25.11
CA HIS A 26 4.39 -12.89 24.80
C HIS A 26 3.82 -12.07 23.61
N ALA A 27 2.92 -12.58 22.79
CA ALA A 27 2.08 -11.83 21.85
C ALA A 27 0.67 -12.39 21.65
N GLN A 28 -0.22 -11.58 21.02
CA GLN A 28 -1.66 -11.76 21.05
C GLN A 28 -2.34 -11.23 19.79
N GLU A 29 -3.23 -12.02 19.17
CA GLU A 29 -4.13 -11.55 18.11
C GLU A 29 -5.34 -10.81 18.69
N ALA A 30 -5.85 -11.23 19.87
CA ALA A 30 -7.00 -10.64 20.57
C ALA A 30 -6.98 -10.98 22.07
N THR A 31 -7.83 -10.33 22.89
CA THR A 31 -7.96 -10.60 24.32
C THR A 31 -9.40 -10.78 24.75
N LEU A 32 -9.64 -11.78 25.58
CA LEU A 32 -10.82 -11.86 26.43
C LEU A 32 -10.48 -11.35 27.83
N ALA A 33 -11.15 -10.32 28.30
CA ALA A 33 -10.94 -9.73 29.63
C ALA A 33 -12.26 -9.49 30.34
N GLY A 34 -12.22 -9.24 31.64
CA GLY A 34 -13.41 -8.90 32.42
C GLY A 34 -13.22 -9.10 33.91
N ALA A 35 -14.29 -8.91 34.65
CA ALA A 35 -14.36 -9.18 36.08
C ALA A 35 -15.44 -10.25 36.39
N VAL A 36 -15.18 -11.06 37.42
CA VAL A 36 -16.17 -12.03 37.92
C VAL A 36 -16.66 -11.50 39.28
N THR A 37 -18.00 -11.41 39.39
CA THR A 37 -18.67 -10.93 40.62
C THR A 37 -19.73 -11.92 41.10
N ASP A 38 -20.12 -11.83 42.35
CA ASP A 38 -21.29 -12.50 42.87
C ASP A 38 -22.58 -11.75 42.55
N SER A 39 -23.71 -12.27 42.97
CA SER A 39 -25.04 -11.67 42.77
C SER A 39 -25.22 -10.33 43.52
N THR A 40 -24.37 -9.99 44.48
CA THR A 40 -24.39 -8.73 45.22
C THR A 40 -23.45 -7.66 44.60
N GLY A 41 -22.65 -8.04 43.57
CA GLY A 41 -21.63 -7.20 42.98
C GLY A 41 -20.26 -7.33 43.65
N GLY A 42 -20.08 -8.19 44.65
CA GLY A 42 -18.82 -8.50 45.28
C GLY A 42 -17.88 -9.22 44.30
N VAL A 43 -16.63 -8.79 44.20
CA VAL A 43 -15.64 -9.43 43.32
C VAL A 43 -15.25 -10.83 43.81
N LEU A 44 -15.07 -11.77 42.86
CA LEU A 44 -14.71 -13.15 43.17
C LEU A 44 -13.28 -13.47 42.73
N PRO A 45 -12.30 -13.45 43.63
CA PRO A 45 -10.95 -13.96 43.34
C PRO A 45 -10.92 -15.49 43.25
N GLY A 46 -9.94 -16.01 42.50
CA GLY A 46 -9.70 -17.45 42.41
C GLY A 46 -10.67 -18.23 41.51
N VAL A 47 -11.53 -17.56 40.72
CA VAL A 47 -12.40 -18.17 39.74
C VAL A 47 -11.59 -18.71 38.58
N ALA A 48 -11.73 -19.98 38.22
CA ALA A 48 -11.17 -20.52 36.98
C ALA A 48 -12.04 -20.09 35.80
N VAL A 49 -11.47 -19.34 34.89
CA VAL A 49 -12.09 -18.87 33.65
C VAL A 49 -11.46 -19.60 32.48
N LYS A 50 -12.24 -20.41 31.76
CA LYS A 50 -11.83 -21.19 30.60
C LYS A 50 -12.48 -20.62 29.34
N ALA A 51 -11.71 -20.33 28.33
CA ALA A 51 -12.16 -19.99 26.98
C ALA A 51 -11.86 -21.15 26.03
N GLU A 52 -12.88 -21.72 25.41
CA GLU A 52 -12.78 -22.80 24.43
C GLU A 52 -13.23 -22.30 23.06
N ASN A 53 -12.35 -22.35 22.07
CA ASN A 53 -12.68 -22.00 20.70
C ASN A 53 -13.64 -23.02 20.10
N GLU A 54 -14.85 -22.60 19.73
CA GLU A 54 -15.92 -23.51 19.31
C GLU A 54 -15.57 -24.25 18.01
N ALA A 55 -14.71 -23.68 17.14
CA ALA A 55 -14.35 -24.27 15.85
C ALA A 55 -13.17 -25.24 15.94
N SER A 56 -12.13 -24.90 16.70
CA SER A 56 -10.89 -25.70 16.80
C SER A 56 -10.81 -26.55 18.05
N GLY A 57 -11.66 -26.31 19.08
CA GLY A 57 -11.62 -26.96 20.38
C GLY A 57 -10.44 -26.52 21.25
N ASN A 58 -9.64 -25.56 20.79
CA ASN A 58 -8.50 -25.05 21.54
C ASN A 58 -8.95 -24.34 22.80
N THR A 59 -8.26 -24.59 23.92
CA THR A 59 -8.65 -24.08 25.23
C THR A 59 -7.60 -23.17 25.82
N PHE A 60 -8.08 -22.11 26.49
CA PHE A 60 -7.26 -21.09 27.15
C PHE A 60 -7.83 -20.88 28.54
N GLU A 61 -7.00 -20.72 29.56
CA GLU A 61 -7.44 -20.63 30.94
C GLU A 61 -6.75 -19.50 31.68
N ALA A 62 -7.47 -18.83 32.55
CA ALA A 62 -6.94 -17.88 33.52
C ALA A 62 -7.68 -18.04 34.86
N VAL A 63 -7.06 -17.54 35.92
CA VAL A 63 -7.69 -17.47 37.26
C VAL A 63 -7.84 -15.99 37.61
N THR A 64 -9.00 -15.61 38.15
CA THR A 64 -9.26 -14.23 38.57
C THR A 64 -8.33 -13.81 39.69
N ASP A 65 -7.83 -12.57 39.59
CA ASP A 65 -6.98 -11.93 40.60
C ASP A 65 -7.75 -11.49 41.86
N GLY A 66 -7.08 -10.79 42.80
CA GLY A 66 -7.65 -10.26 44.02
C GLY A 66 -8.79 -9.25 43.84
N ARG A 67 -9.01 -8.75 42.63
CA ARG A 67 -10.12 -7.87 42.24
C ARG A 67 -11.19 -8.58 41.42
N GLY A 68 -11.08 -9.89 41.31
CA GLY A 68 -11.96 -10.69 40.46
C GLY A 68 -11.73 -10.53 38.96
N ALA A 69 -10.65 -9.86 38.53
CA ALA A 69 -10.37 -9.60 37.13
C ALA A 69 -9.65 -10.78 36.48
N TYR A 70 -9.96 -11.05 35.19
CA TYR A 70 -9.27 -12.01 34.35
C TYR A 70 -8.87 -11.38 33.01
N SER A 71 -7.85 -11.98 32.38
CA SER A 71 -7.43 -11.66 31.00
C SER A 71 -6.87 -12.93 30.38
N ILE A 72 -7.42 -13.27 29.21
CA ILE A 72 -7.06 -14.47 28.46
C ILE A 72 -6.69 -14.02 27.05
N PRO A 73 -5.41 -14.08 26.64
CA PRO A 73 -5.01 -13.90 25.25
C PRO A 73 -5.55 -15.06 24.41
N VAL A 74 -6.20 -14.71 23.30
CA VAL A 74 -6.84 -15.66 22.41
C VAL A 74 -6.58 -15.31 20.96
N ARG A 75 -6.85 -16.26 20.06
CA ARG A 75 -6.95 -16.00 18.63
C ARG A 75 -8.33 -15.45 18.28
N ILE A 76 -8.47 -14.96 17.06
CA ILE A 76 -9.79 -14.59 16.53
C ILE A 76 -10.73 -15.79 16.47
N GLY A 77 -12.02 -15.56 16.64
CA GLY A 77 -13.08 -16.57 16.51
C GLY A 77 -14.12 -16.53 17.61
N VAL A 78 -15.01 -17.52 17.60
CA VAL A 78 -16.07 -17.66 18.58
C VAL A 78 -15.60 -18.57 19.73
N TYR A 79 -15.77 -18.08 20.96
CA TYR A 79 -15.34 -18.75 22.18
C TYR A 79 -16.50 -19.01 23.12
N LYS A 80 -16.49 -20.22 23.67
CA LYS A 80 -17.31 -20.59 24.84
C LYS A 80 -16.48 -20.28 26.09
N LEU A 81 -16.85 -19.20 26.78
CA LEU A 81 -16.21 -18.76 28.01
C LEU A 81 -16.95 -19.36 29.22
N THR A 82 -16.25 -20.08 30.07
CA THR A 82 -16.82 -20.77 31.25
C THR A 82 -16.08 -20.30 32.50
N ALA A 83 -16.83 -19.80 33.50
CA ALA A 83 -16.31 -19.44 34.82
C ALA A 83 -16.80 -20.44 35.86
N ALA A 84 -15.88 -21.01 36.64
CA ALA A 84 -16.15 -22.00 37.66
C ALA A 84 -15.44 -21.69 38.99
N LEU A 85 -16.17 -21.77 40.09
CA LEU A 85 -15.65 -21.60 41.44
C LEU A 85 -16.44 -22.54 42.39
N GLN A 86 -15.72 -23.19 43.28
CA GLN A 86 -16.37 -24.07 44.26
C GLN A 86 -17.38 -23.29 45.13
N GLY A 87 -18.60 -23.76 45.26
CA GLY A 87 -19.68 -23.10 45.97
C GLY A 87 -20.53 -22.14 45.15
N PHE A 88 -20.23 -21.99 43.84
CA PHE A 88 -20.98 -21.17 42.88
C PHE A 88 -21.46 -21.99 41.72
N ASN A 89 -22.55 -21.55 41.08
CA ASN A 89 -23.00 -22.11 39.82
C ASN A 89 -22.08 -21.69 38.68
N THR A 90 -21.74 -22.65 37.81
CA THR A 90 -20.92 -22.39 36.62
C THR A 90 -21.66 -21.46 35.63
N VAL A 91 -21.01 -20.41 35.18
CA VAL A 91 -21.55 -19.47 34.19
C VAL A 91 -20.86 -19.70 32.87
N THR A 92 -21.64 -19.82 31.81
CA THR A 92 -21.11 -19.97 30.43
C THR A 92 -21.62 -18.85 29.53
N ARG A 93 -20.72 -18.28 28.70
CA ARG A 93 -21.00 -17.26 27.69
C ARG A 93 -20.36 -17.64 26.37
N SER A 94 -21.03 -17.43 25.24
CA SER A 94 -20.41 -17.44 23.92
C SER A 94 -20.06 -16.00 23.50
N VAL A 95 -18.87 -15.80 22.95
CA VAL A 95 -18.37 -14.48 22.51
C VAL A 95 -17.53 -14.61 21.25
N GLU A 96 -17.79 -13.75 20.28
CA GLU A 96 -16.94 -13.57 19.09
C GLU A 96 -15.88 -12.51 19.38
N VAL A 97 -14.64 -12.78 19.00
CA VAL A 97 -13.48 -11.91 19.21
C VAL A 97 -12.78 -11.68 17.89
N LEU A 98 -12.62 -10.41 17.51
CA LEU A 98 -12.02 -9.98 16.26
C LEU A 98 -10.54 -9.56 16.45
N VAL A 99 -9.79 -9.46 15.34
CA VAL A 99 -8.36 -9.10 15.36
C VAL A 99 -8.13 -7.75 16.05
N GLY A 100 -7.13 -7.71 16.94
CA GLY A 100 -6.79 -6.51 17.71
C GLY A 100 -7.80 -6.13 18.80
N GLN A 101 -8.90 -6.87 18.98
CA GLN A 101 -9.95 -6.54 19.91
C GLN A 101 -9.63 -7.03 21.33
N THR A 102 -9.92 -6.18 22.33
CA THR A 102 -10.06 -6.62 23.73
C THR A 102 -11.53 -6.73 24.07
N ALA A 103 -12.09 -7.95 23.98
CA ALA A 103 -13.48 -8.19 24.33
C ALA A 103 -13.65 -8.27 25.86
N VAL A 104 -14.27 -7.24 26.44
CA VAL A 104 -14.51 -7.16 27.89
C VAL A 104 -15.84 -7.81 28.22
N LEU A 105 -15.81 -8.95 28.94
CA LEU A 105 -16.97 -9.66 29.43
C LEU A 105 -16.94 -9.75 30.96
N ASN A 106 -17.87 -9.08 31.62
CA ASN A 106 -18.07 -9.24 33.04
C ASN A 106 -19.04 -10.43 33.28
N LEU A 107 -18.67 -11.31 34.21
CA LEU A 107 -19.43 -12.52 34.55
C LEU A 107 -19.98 -12.41 35.97
N GLN A 108 -21.25 -12.68 36.16
CA GLN A 108 -21.88 -12.71 37.48
C GLN A 108 -22.24 -14.14 37.83
N MET A 109 -21.74 -14.63 38.97
CA MET A 109 -21.99 -15.99 39.48
C MET A 109 -22.98 -15.96 40.62
N THR A 110 -23.82 -16.99 40.71
CA THR A 110 -24.76 -17.18 41.83
C THR A 110 -24.30 -18.34 42.71
N PRO A 111 -24.52 -18.27 44.04
CA PRO A 111 -24.18 -19.38 44.92
C PRO A 111 -24.85 -20.70 44.50
N ALA A 112 -24.15 -21.82 44.69
CA ALA A 112 -24.67 -23.14 44.37
C ALA A 112 -25.86 -23.49 45.30
N GLY A 113 -26.97 -23.89 44.74
CA GLY A 113 -28.20 -24.22 45.49
C GLY A 113 -29.48 -23.55 44.96
N VAL A 114 -29.38 -22.56 44.11
CA VAL A 114 -30.49 -21.92 43.41
C VAL A 114 -30.35 -22.19 41.91
N SER A 115 -30.91 -23.34 41.46
CA SER A 115 -31.30 -23.67 40.08
C SER A 115 -30.38 -23.28 38.90
N GLU A 116 -30.10 -24.31 38.07
CA GLU A 116 -29.73 -24.36 36.66
C GLU A 116 -28.54 -23.51 36.14
N SER A 117 -27.67 -24.16 35.33
CA SER A 117 -26.66 -23.50 34.54
C SER A 117 -27.30 -22.51 33.56
N LEU A 118 -27.10 -21.21 33.78
CA LEU A 118 -27.61 -20.16 32.90
C LEU A 118 -26.67 -19.98 31.72
N THR A 119 -26.99 -20.50 30.55
CA THR A 119 -26.32 -20.17 29.31
C THR A 119 -26.93 -18.88 28.77
N VAL A 120 -26.21 -17.78 28.83
CA VAL A 120 -26.62 -16.49 28.24
C VAL A 120 -25.69 -16.18 27.09
N THR A 121 -26.20 -15.97 25.88
CA THR A 121 -25.46 -15.46 24.76
C THR A 121 -25.08 -14.02 25.05
N GLY A 122 -23.84 -13.78 25.45
CA GLY A 122 -23.30 -12.43 25.68
C GLY A 122 -22.52 -11.98 24.44
N GLN A 123 -22.93 -10.86 23.83
CA GLN A 123 -22.15 -10.25 22.72
C GLN A 123 -21.09 -9.33 23.33
N ALA A 124 -19.88 -9.32 22.74
CA ALA A 124 -18.85 -8.36 23.11
C ALA A 124 -19.35 -6.92 22.89
N PRO A 125 -18.91 -5.93 23.69
CA PRO A 125 -19.20 -4.53 23.42
C PRO A 125 -18.78 -4.13 22.00
N LEU A 126 -19.53 -3.21 21.37
CA LEU A 126 -19.18 -2.67 20.05
C LEU A 126 -18.13 -1.59 20.11
N ILE A 127 -17.98 -0.94 21.25
CA ILE A 127 -17.00 0.11 21.47
C ILE A 127 -15.80 -0.43 22.24
N GLU A 128 -14.61 -0.07 21.77
CA GLU A 128 -13.36 -0.34 22.49
C GLU A 128 -13.23 0.61 23.68
N VAL A 129 -13.06 0.05 24.87
CA VAL A 129 -13.01 0.81 26.12
C VAL A 129 -11.61 0.86 26.73
N SER A 130 -10.64 0.17 26.14
CA SER A 130 -9.28 -0.01 26.68
C SER A 130 -8.19 0.51 25.77
N THR A 131 -8.50 0.84 24.52
CA THR A 131 -7.52 1.39 23.57
C THR A 131 -7.89 2.76 23.07
N SER A 132 -6.87 3.55 22.79
CA SER A 132 -7.00 4.86 22.17
C SER A 132 -6.87 4.82 20.64
N SER A 133 -6.54 3.70 20.03
CA SER A 133 -6.37 3.54 18.57
C SER A 133 -7.64 3.85 17.80
N LEU A 134 -7.50 4.41 16.60
CA LEU A 134 -8.61 4.68 15.69
C LEU A 134 -8.52 3.82 14.45
N GLY A 135 -9.65 3.27 14.05
CA GLY A 135 -9.74 2.41 12.89
C GLY A 135 -11.05 1.63 12.88
N GLY A 136 -11.09 0.56 12.12
CA GLY A 136 -12.25 -0.32 12.06
C GLY A 136 -11.85 -1.74 11.69
N ASN A 137 -12.59 -2.69 12.19
CA ASN A 137 -12.50 -4.09 11.80
C ASN A 137 -13.48 -4.35 10.67
N ILE A 138 -13.01 -5.06 9.66
CA ILE A 138 -13.83 -5.60 8.58
C ILE A 138 -14.04 -7.07 8.92
N ASP A 139 -15.25 -7.39 9.36
CA ASP A 139 -15.59 -8.70 9.89
C ASP A 139 -15.67 -9.78 8.80
N PRO A 140 -15.63 -11.09 9.15
CA PRO A 140 -15.65 -12.18 8.17
C PRO A 140 -16.88 -12.17 7.26
N ARG A 141 -18.01 -11.65 7.73
CA ARG A 141 -19.23 -11.57 6.95
C ARG A 141 -19.14 -10.44 5.92
N GLN A 142 -18.61 -9.29 6.30
CA GLN A 142 -18.35 -8.19 5.36
C GLN A 142 -17.38 -8.63 4.26
N VAL A 143 -16.29 -9.34 4.61
CA VAL A 143 -15.33 -9.87 3.63
C VAL A 143 -15.99 -10.83 2.64
N SER A 144 -16.91 -11.66 3.08
CA SER A 144 -17.51 -12.72 2.26
C SER A 144 -18.78 -12.31 1.51
N GLU A 145 -19.57 -11.36 2.04
CA GLU A 145 -20.94 -11.10 1.59
C GLU A 145 -21.14 -9.72 0.93
N LEU A 146 -20.23 -8.77 1.12
CA LEU A 146 -20.30 -7.50 0.41
C LEU A 146 -19.81 -7.63 -1.02
N PRO A 147 -20.37 -6.86 -1.98
CA PRO A 147 -19.89 -6.85 -3.34
C PRO A 147 -18.45 -6.33 -3.41
N SER A 148 -17.59 -7.08 -4.11
CA SER A 148 -16.18 -6.73 -4.27
C SER A 148 -15.73 -6.98 -5.70
N GLN A 149 -15.49 -5.91 -6.45
CA GLN A 149 -15.04 -6.03 -7.83
C GLN A 149 -13.62 -6.62 -7.88
N GLY A 150 -13.44 -7.70 -8.66
CA GLY A 150 -12.16 -8.40 -8.74
C GLY A 150 -11.76 -9.16 -7.48
N ARG A 151 -12.69 -9.32 -6.51
CA ARG A 151 -12.46 -10.03 -5.23
C ARG A 151 -11.20 -9.60 -4.49
N ASN A 152 -10.88 -8.32 -4.55
CA ASN A 152 -9.81 -7.75 -3.76
C ASN A 152 -10.33 -7.38 -2.36
N TRP A 153 -10.02 -8.20 -1.36
CA TRP A 153 -10.45 -7.98 0.01
C TRP A 153 -9.99 -6.63 0.57
N MET A 154 -8.82 -6.13 0.14
CA MET A 154 -8.32 -4.83 0.57
C MET A 154 -9.18 -3.67 0.07
N SER A 155 -9.97 -3.86 -0.99
CA SER A 155 -10.92 -2.86 -1.44
C SER A 155 -11.96 -2.52 -0.37
N LEU A 156 -12.27 -3.45 0.51
CA LEU A 156 -13.18 -3.24 1.64
C LEU A 156 -12.59 -2.36 2.75
N ALA A 157 -11.30 -2.03 2.70
CA ALA A 157 -10.71 -1.04 3.61
C ALA A 157 -11.40 0.34 3.46
N LEU A 158 -12.06 0.60 2.31
CA LEU A 158 -12.86 1.81 2.11
C LEU A 158 -13.96 2.00 3.17
N LEU A 159 -14.42 0.91 3.81
CA LEU A 159 -15.46 0.92 4.84
C LEU A 159 -14.94 1.48 6.17
N ALA A 160 -13.63 1.43 6.40
CA ALA A 160 -13.03 1.84 7.67
C ALA A 160 -12.98 3.37 7.79
N PRO A 161 -13.23 3.92 8.98
CA PRO A 161 -13.07 5.35 9.25
C PRO A 161 -11.61 5.77 9.06
N GLY A 162 -11.40 6.95 8.48
CA GLY A 162 -10.07 7.49 8.21
C GLY A 162 -9.41 6.99 6.93
N ASN A 163 -10.00 6.06 6.20
CA ASN A 163 -9.54 5.72 4.87
C ASN A 163 -9.73 6.91 3.92
N ARG A 164 -8.71 7.23 3.12
CA ARG A 164 -8.73 8.33 2.16
C ARG A 164 -8.70 7.86 0.70
N THR A 165 -8.58 6.57 0.45
CA THR A 165 -8.56 6.05 -0.90
C THR A 165 -9.97 5.98 -1.50
N ASN A 166 -10.11 6.41 -2.73
CA ASN A 166 -11.32 6.21 -3.53
C ASN A 166 -11.22 4.85 -4.21
N ASP A 167 -11.22 3.77 -3.45
CA ASP A 167 -10.98 2.50 -4.07
C ASP A 167 -11.92 2.23 -5.22
N GLN A 168 -11.34 1.68 -6.23
CA GLN A 168 -11.92 1.55 -7.52
C GLN A 168 -11.59 0.18 -8.03
N GLY A 169 -12.29 -0.77 -7.61
CA GLY A 169 -12.08 -2.15 -8.01
C GLY A 169 -11.87 -2.41 -9.50
N ALA A 170 -11.80 -1.41 -10.34
CA ALA A 170 -11.54 -1.48 -11.76
C ALA A 170 -10.14 -1.05 -12.17
N LEU A 171 -9.46 -0.24 -11.36
CA LEU A 171 -8.07 0.14 -11.62
C LEU A 171 -7.16 -0.68 -10.74
N PRO A 172 -6.03 -1.15 -11.23
CA PRO A 172 -5.05 -1.81 -10.37
C PRO A 172 -4.75 -0.85 -9.21
N VAL A 173 -5.03 -1.27 -8.00
CA VAL A 173 -4.78 -0.53 -6.75
C VAL A 173 -3.29 -0.14 -6.61
N GLN A 174 -2.46 -0.71 -7.46
CA GLN A 174 -1.02 -0.65 -7.45
C GLN A 174 -0.40 0.73 -7.57
N ASP A 175 -1.07 1.66 -8.28
CA ASP A 175 -0.47 2.97 -8.56
C ASP A 175 -1.01 4.10 -7.68
N ARG A 176 -1.98 3.86 -6.80
CA ARG A 176 -2.65 4.92 -6.04
C ARG A 176 -2.61 4.79 -4.52
N VAL A 177 -2.27 3.62 -3.99
CA VAL A 177 -1.93 3.48 -2.56
C VAL A 177 -0.43 3.59 -2.45
N ASP A 178 0.05 4.71 -1.99
CA ASP A 178 1.48 4.83 -1.73
C ASP A 178 1.87 3.87 -0.62
N VAL A 179 2.70 2.90 -0.97
CA VAL A 179 3.31 1.97 -0.02
C VAL A 179 4.06 2.65 1.13
N ARG A 180 4.32 3.95 1.02
CA ARG A 180 5.01 4.73 2.05
C ARG A 180 4.14 5.07 3.25
N GLU A 181 2.83 5.21 3.06
CA GLU A 181 1.88 5.51 4.15
C GLU A 181 1.10 4.30 4.64
N PHE A 182 1.31 3.15 4.00
CA PHE A 182 0.54 1.94 4.25
C PHE A 182 1.45 0.79 4.62
N GLN A 183 1.22 0.18 5.76
CA GLN A 183 1.88 -1.06 6.15
C GLN A 183 0.88 -2.21 6.18
N LEU A 184 1.17 -3.26 5.43
CA LEU A 184 0.41 -4.49 5.44
C LEU A 184 1.12 -5.54 6.31
N ASN A 185 0.43 -5.95 7.36
CA ASN A 185 0.82 -7.09 8.17
C ASN A 185 -0.17 -8.23 7.95
N VAL A 186 0.35 -9.43 7.72
CA VAL A 186 -0.45 -10.65 7.61
C VAL A 186 0.05 -11.63 8.66
N ASP A 187 -0.87 -12.15 9.48
CA ASP A 187 -0.57 -13.03 10.61
C ASP A 187 0.56 -12.46 11.52
N GLY A 188 0.54 -11.13 11.71
CA GLY A 188 1.47 -10.41 12.57
C GLY A 188 2.86 -10.11 11.97
N MET A 189 3.12 -10.47 10.71
CA MET A 189 4.38 -10.14 10.02
C MET A 189 4.16 -9.12 8.92
N GLN A 190 5.09 -8.19 8.79
CA GLN A 190 5.09 -7.22 7.68
C GLN A 190 5.37 -7.93 6.36
N VAL A 191 4.42 -7.82 5.43
CA VAL A 191 4.52 -8.32 4.06
C VAL A 191 4.42 -7.20 3.02
N THR A 192 4.66 -5.96 3.45
CA THR A 192 4.69 -4.81 2.55
C THR A 192 5.92 -4.87 1.65
N SER A 193 5.72 -4.82 0.34
CA SER A 193 6.82 -4.63 -0.61
C SER A 193 7.41 -3.23 -0.49
N ASN A 194 8.73 -3.12 -0.52
CA ASN A 194 9.46 -1.85 -0.51
C ASN A 194 9.98 -1.46 -1.90
N LEU A 195 9.52 -2.12 -2.97
CA LEU A 195 10.00 -1.86 -4.35
C LEU A 195 9.63 -0.47 -4.87
N GLY A 196 8.66 0.20 -4.26
CA GLY A 196 8.22 1.53 -4.68
C GLY A 196 7.45 1.57 -6.00
N THR A 197 6.93 0.43 -6.46
CA THR A 197 6.23 0.28 -7.73
C THR A 197 4.85 -0.36 -7.60
N GLY A 198 4.24 -0.26 -6.43
CA GLY A 198 2.89 -0.80 -6.19
C GLY A 198 2.79 -2.33 -6.14
N ASN A 199 3.90 -3.06 -6.32
CA ASN A 199 3.91 -4.51 -6.23
C ASN A 199 3.75 -4.95 -4.77
N GLN A 200 2.56 -5.42 -4.39
CA GLN A 200 2.24 -5.91 -3.05
C GLN A 200 1.90 -7.40 -3.09
N ALA A 201 2.15 -8.09 -1.98
CA ALA A 201 1.69 -9.46 -1.80
C ALA A 201 0.17 -9.54 -1.95
N ARG A 202 -0.30 -10.49 -2.76
CA ARG A 202 -1.73 -10.72 -3.03
C ARG A 202 -2.18 -12.00 -2.34
N TYR A 203 -3.37 -11.93 -1.75
CA TYR A 203 -3.98 -13.07 -1.08
C TYR A 203 -5.38 -13.28 -1.62
N SER A 204 -5.79 -14.54 -1.75
CA SER A 204 -7.17 -14.88 -2.10
C SER A 204 -8.14 -14.34 -1.04
N ASN A 205 -9.27 -13.81 -1.49
CA ASN A 205 -10.36 -13.42 -0.59
C ASN A 205 -10.82 -14.59 0.29
N ASP A 206 -10.74 -15.81 -0.24
CA ASP A 206 -11.12 -17.02 0.50
C ASP A 206 -10.07 -17.44 1.55
N SER A 207 -8.87 -16.88 1.51
CA SER A 207 -7.83 -17.13 2.52
C SER A 207 -7.85 -16.15 3.69
N ILE A 208 -8.46 -14.97 3.53
CA ILE A 208 -8.55 -13.97 4.58
C ILE A 208 -9.78 -14.25 5.45
N ALA A 209 -9.57 -14.32 6.76
CA ALA A 209 -10.65 -14.43 7.74
C ALA A 209 -11.29 -13.06 8.00
N GLU A 210 -10.46 -12.11 8.36
CA GLU A 210 -10.83 -10.73 8.68
C GLU A 210 -9.60 -9.83 8.62
N PHE A 211 -9.80 -8.53 8.67
CA PHE A 211 -8.70 -7.59 8.81
C PHE A 211 -9.11 -6.34 9.57
N GLN A 212 -8.12 -5.73 10.22
CA GLN A 212 -8.24 -4.47 10.91
C GLN A 212 -7.52 -3.37 10.12
N PHE A 213 -8.19 -2.26 9.95
CA PHE A 213 -7.62 -1.03 9.39
C PHE A 213 -7.44 -0.03 10.52
N ILE A 214 -6.19 0.40 10.79
CA ILE A 214 -5.87 1.36 11.83
C ILE A 214 -5.35 2.62 11.15
N SER A 215 -6.09 3.71 11.29
CA SER A 215 -5.79 4.99 10.63
C SER A 215 -5.00 5.95 11.50
N ASN A 216 -5.01 5.77 12.82
CA ASN A 216 -4.37 6.70 13.74
C ASN A 216 -4.08 6.04 15.10
N ARG A 217 -3.02 6.50 15.76
CA ARG A 217 -2.66 6.14 17.12
C ARG A 217 -2.55 4.64 17.39
N PHE A 218 -1.91 3.91 16.50
CA PHE A 218 -1.57 2.51 16.75
C PHE A 218 -0.54 2.40 17.88
N ASP A 219 -0.58 1.30 18.58
CA ASP A 219 0.29 1.08 19.74
C ASP A 219 1.79 0.92 19.36
N ALA A 220 2.67 0.87 20.37
CA ALA A 220 4.11 0.89 20.12
C ALA A 220 4.64 -0.41 19.49
N THR A 221 3.89 -1.51 19.51
CA THR A 221 4.27 -2.75 18.85
C THR A 221 4.30 -2.60 17.33
N GLN A 222 3.59 -1.60 16.80
CA GLN A 222 3.50 -1.32 15.38
C GLN A 222 4.26 -0.04 15.02
N GLY A 223 4.99 -0.05 13.91
CA GLY A 223 5.85 1.07 13.51
C GLY A 223 6.05 1.15 12.02
N ARG A 224 6.97 2.02 11.61
CA ARG A 224 7.35 2.28 10.22
C ARG A 224 6.18 2.64 9.29
N SER A 225 5.21 3.39 9.82
CA SER A 225 4.14 4.02 9.02
C SER A 225 3.73 5.33 9.68
N THR A 226 3.59 6.36 8.90
CA THR A 226 3.00 7.64 9.30
C THR A 226 1.53 7.74 8.93
N GLY A 227 1.02 6.78 8.16
CA GLY A 227 -0.35 6.72 7.67
C GLY A 227 -1.15 5.57 8.29
N VAL A 228 -1.30 4.50 7.55
CA VAL A 228 -2.21 3.40 7.87
C VAL A 228 -1.48 2.11 8.16
N GLN A 229 -2.03 1.34 9.12
CA GLN A 229 -1.68 -0.06 9.35
C GLN A 229 -2.86 -0.96 8.99
N VAL A 230 -2.62 -2.00 8.20
CA VAL A 230 -3.60 -3.04 7.95
C VAL A 230 -3.08 -4.36 8.52
N ASN A 231 -3.83 -4.92 9.44
CA ASN A 231 -3.52 -6.21 10.06
C ASN A 231 -4.54 -7.22 9.58
N ALA A 232 -4.14 -8.13 8.72
CA ALA A 232 -4.98 -9.21 8.21
C ALA A 232 -4.62 -10.53 8.88
N VAL A 233 -5.63 -11.35 9.12
CA VAL A 233 -5.47 -12.70 9.64
C VAL A 233 -6.00 -13.70 8.61
N THR A 234 -5.18 -14.71 8.31
CA THR A 234 -5.58 -15.77 7.38
C THR A 234 -6.40 -16.83 8.08
N LYS A 235 -7.31 -17.48 7.34
CA LYS A 235 -8.11 -18.60 7.82
C LYS A 235 -7.21 -19.76 8.28
N SER A 236 -7.64 -20.46 9.30
CA SER A 236 -7.04 -21.70 9.81
C SER A 236 -7.99 -22.87 9.65
N GLY A 237 -7.46 -24.07 9.72
CA GLY A 237 -8.29 -25.28 9.82
C GLY A 237 -9.03 -25.37 11.16
N THR A 238 -10.09 -26.16 11.18
CA THR A 238 -10.94 -26.42 12.36
C THR A 238 -11.04 -27.92 12.64
N ASN A 239 -11.74 -28.32 13.69
CA ASN A 239 -11.97 -29.75 14.00
C ASN A 239 -12.92 -30.45 13.02
N THR A 240 -13.54 -29.70 12.12
CA THR A 240 -14.38 -30.27 11.05
C THR A 240 -13.76 -29.92 9.71
N LEU A 241 -13.72 -30.94 8.83
CA LEU A 241 -13.33 -30.67 7.44
C LEU A 241 -14.38 -29.77 6.80
N SER A 242 -13.96 -28.65 6.26
CA SER A 242 -14.82 -27.68 5.59
C SER A 242 -14.09 -27.06 4.42
N GLY A 243 -14.84 -26.57 3.46
CA GLY A 243 -14.26 -25.95 2.29
C GLY A 243 -15.28 -25.18 1.47
N SER A 244 -14.76 -24.48 0.47
CA SER A 244 -15.58 -23.74 -0.49
C SER A 244 -14.97 -23.81 -1.88
N LEU A 245 -15.84 -23.82 -2.87
CA LEU A 245 -15.52 -23.56 -4.27
C LEU A 245 -16.34 -22.36 -4.74
N VAL A 246 -15.66 -21.34 -5.24
CA VAL A 246 -16.31 -20.09 -5.67
C VAL A 246 -15.95 -19.82 -7.14
N GLY A 247 -16.96 -19.48 -7.94
CA GLY A 247 -16.77 -19.02 -9.31
C GLY A 247 -17.39 -17.64 -9.50
N ASN A 248 -16.67 -16.75 -10.20
CA ASN A 248 -17.15 -15.42 -10.59
C ASN A 248 -16.90 -15.20 -12.06
N PHE A 249 -17.91 -14.67 -12.76
CA PHE A 249 -17.91 -14.51 -14.19
C PHE A 249 -18.43 -13.13 -14.57
N ARG A 250 -17.68 -12.42 -15.39
CA ARG A 250 -18.08 -11.15 -15.99
C ARG A 250 -17.92 -11.23 -17.50
N ASP A 251 -18.82 -10.58 -18.20
CA ASP A 251 -18.74 -10.44 -19.67
C ASP A 251 -19.24 -9.06 -20.06
N SER A 252 -18.53 -8.44 -21.00
CA SER A 252 -18.87 -7.10 -21.49
C SER A 252 -20.26 -6.99 -22.11
N LYS A 253 -20.89 -8.11 -22.50
CA LYS A 253 -22.27 -8.13 -22.97
C LYS A 253 -23.30 -7.62 -21.98
N PHE A 254 -22.96 -7.69 -20.69
CA PHE A 254 -23.80 -7.21 -19.58
C PHE A 254 -23.38 -5.84 -19.09
N ASN A 255 -22.34 -5.25 -19.65
CA ASN A 255 -21.83 -3.96 -19.24
C ASN A 255 -22.53 -2.83 -19.99
N ALA A 256 -22.64 -1.66 -19.32
CA ALA A 256 -23.01 -0.44 -20.02
C ALA A 256 -21.87 0.09 -20.89
N ALA A 257 -22.18 1.02 -21.78
CA ALA A 257 -21.16 1.69 -22.59
C ALA A 257 -20.27 2.57 -21.73
N ASP A 258 -19.00 2.65 -22.07
CA ASP A 258 -18.08 3.61 -21.45
C ASP A 258 -18.53 5.05 -21.76
N HIS A 259 -18.55 5.89 -20.74
CA HIS A 259 -19.06 7.27 -20.83
C HIS A 259 -18.20 8.21 -21.67
N VAL A 260 -16.94 7.86 -21.92
CA VAL A 260 -16.03 8.65 -22.75
C VAL A 260 -16.02 8.15 -24.19
N LEU A 261 -15.98 6.82 -24.37
CA LEU A 261 -15.92 6.20 -25.70
C LEU A 261 -17.28 6.00 -26.34
N ASN A 262 -18.39 6.09 -25.60
CA ASN A 262 -19.75 5.83 -26.01
C ASN A 262 -19.94 4.44 -26.66
N ARG A 263 -19.16 3.47 -26.23
CA ARG A 263 -19.25 2.07 -26.66
C ARG A 263 -18.89 1.11 -25.54
N VAL A 264 -19.36 -0.12 -25.65
CA VAL A 264 -18.93 -1.18 -24.72
C VAL A 264 -17.52 -1.61 -25.05
N VAL A 265 -16.62 -1.58 -24.06
CA VAL A 265 -15.24 -2.08 -24.22
C VAL A 265 -15.24 -3.60 -24.05
N PRO A 266 -14.73 -4.37 -25.01
CA PRO A 266 -14.64 -5.81 -24.90
C PRO A 266 -13.83 -6.26 -23.69
N TYR A 267 -14.44 -7.10 -22.85
CA TYR A 267 -13.88 -7.55 -21.59
C TYR A 267 -14.57 -8.83 -21.14
N SER A 268 -13.83 -9.78 -20.62
CA SER A 268 -14.40 -10.86 -19.81
C SER A 268 -13.49 -11.18 -18.63
N ASN A 269 -14.06 -11.83 -17.64
CA ASN A 269 -13.29 -12.28 -16.48
C ASN A 269 -13.89 -13.57 -15.96
N GLN A 270 -13.02 -14.53 -15.72
CA GLN A 270 -13.34 -15.83 -15.14
C GLN A 270 -12.41 -16.03 -13.96
N GLN A 271 -12.98 -16.11 -12.78
CA GLN A 271 -12.23 -16.30 -11.56
C GLN A 271 -12.80 -17.48 -10.80
N ILE A 272 -11.95 -18.45 -10.50
CA ILE A 272 -12.31 -19.66 -9.77
C ILE A 272 -11.36 -19.77 -8.59
N SER A 273 -11.92 -19.96 -7.40
CA SER A 273 -11.16 -20.16 -6.18
C SER A 273 -11.69 -21.35 -5.38
N GLY A 274 -10.79 -22.04 -4.73
CA GLY A 274 -11.10 -23.13 -3.81
C GLY A 274 -10.33 -22.98 -2.51
N ALA A 275 -10.98 -23.29 -1.39
CA ALA A 275 -10.34 -23.33 -0.09
C ALA A 275 -10.82 -24.57 0.67
N VAL A 276 -9.92 -25.20 1.43
CA VAL A 276 -10.21 -26.36 2.25
C VAL A 276 -9.42 -26.30 3.55
N GLY A 277 -10.04 -26.64 4.65
CA GLY A 277 -9.38 -26.70 5.95
C GLY A 277 -10.02 -27.76 6.85
N GLY A 278 -9.22 -28.28 7.75
CA GLY A 278 -9.70 -29.33 8.66
C GLY A 278 -8.63 -29.83 9.62
N PRO A 279 -8.92 -30.85 10.43
CA PRO A 279 -7.97 -31.43 11.33
C PRO A 279 -7.12 -32.49 10.62
N ILE A 280 -5.79 -32.44 10.86
CA ILE A 280 -4.92 -33.60 10.68
C ILE A 280 -4.99 -34.45 11.94
N VAL A 281 -4.97 -33.79 13.11
CA VAL A 281 -5.23 -34.38 14.43
C VAL A 281 -6.20 -33.48 15.17
N GLN A 282 -7.37 -33.96 15.53
CA GLN A 282 -8.40 -33.20 16.24
C GLN A 282 -7.83 -32.53 17.51
N ASN A 283 -8.20 -31.26 17.73
CA ASN A 283 -7.76 -30.40 18.83
C ASN A 283 -6.24 -30.15 18.89
N LYS A 284 -5.45 -30.61 17.91
CA LYS A 284 -3.99 -30.47 17.97
C LYS A 284 -3.35 -29.92 16.70
N LEU A 285 -3.68 -30.52 15.56
CA LEU A 285 -3.01 -30.16 14.30
C LEU A 285 -4.06 -29.95 13.21
N HIS A 286 -4.09 -28.72 12.70
CA HIS A 286 -5.03 -28.32 11.68
C HIS A 286 -4.30 -27.82 10.44
N PHE A 287 -4.92 -27.96 9.28
CA PHE A 287 -4.42 -27.42 8.03
C PHE A 287 -5.48 -26.53 7.37
N PHE A 288 -5.01 -25.58 6.58
CA PHE A 288 -5.81 -24.81 5.66
C PHE A 288 -5.04 -24.62 4.36
N GLY A 289 -5.72 -24.75 3.22
CA GLY A 289 -5.14 -24.54 1.90
C GLY A 289 -6.11 -23.79 0.99
N ASN A 290 -5.58 -22.97 0.09
CA ASN A 290 -6.37 -22.26 -0.92
C ASN A 290 -5.63 -22.21 -2.25
N TYR A 291 -6.44 -22.17 -3.31
CA TYR A 291 -5.98 -21.87 -4.68
C TYR A 291 -7.00 -20.99 -5.38
N GLU A 292 -6.53 -19.98 -6.10
CA GLU A 292 -7.35 -19.10 -6.91
C GLU A 292 -6.68 -18.84 -8.26
N TYR A 293 -7.47 -18.89 -9.32
CA TYR A 293 -7.04 -18.54 -10.67
C TYR A 293 -8.01 -17.55 -11.31
N GLU A 294 -7.46 -16.48 -11.84
CA GLU A 294 -8.18 -15.47 -12.61
C GLU A 294 -7.66 -15.43 -14.05
N HIS A 295 -8.59 -15.50 -15.00
CA HIS A 295 -8.36 -15.37 -16.42
C HIS A 295 -9.18 -14.20 -16.96
N GLN A 296 -8.52 -13.16 -17.43
CA GLN A 296 -9.13 -11.89 -17.77
C GLN A 296 -8.67 -11.42 -19.15
N PRO A 297 -9.30 -11.87 -20.24
CA PRO A 297 -9.19 -11.22 -21.53
C PRO A 297 -9.63 -9.76 -21.42
N MET A 298 -8.80 -8.85 -21.85
CA MET A 298 -9.01 -7.41 -21.72
C MET A 298 -8.61 -6.67 -22.98
N THR A 299 -9.20 -5.50 -23.15
CA THR A 299 -8.91 -4.58 -24.25
C THR A 299 -8.54 -3.22 -23.66
N GLY A 300 -7.37 -2.73 -24.01
CA GLY A 300 -6.94 -1.35 -23.75
C GLY A 300 -7.15 -0.50 -24.99
N ILE A 301 -7.84 0.63 -24.86
CA ILE A 301 -8.14 1.54 -25.94
C ILE A 301 -7.48 2.87 -25.63
N TRP A 302 -6.77 3.41 -26.62
CA TRP A 302 -6.16 4.74 -26.53
C TRP A 302 -6.51 5.57 -27.74
N ASN A 303 -7.12 6.70 -27.48
CA ASN A 303 -7.28 7.77 -28.47
C ASN A 303 -6.17 8.80 -28.23
N THR A 304 -5.43 9.10 -29.26
CA THR A 304 -4.33 10.08 -29.22
C THR A 304 -4.72 11.34 -30.02
N PRO A 305 -3.97 12.43 -29.88
CA PRO A 305 -4.15 13.60 -30.75
C PRO A 305 -3.93 13.32 -32.25
N TYR A 306 -3.42 12.13 -32.58
CA TYR A 306 -3.17 11.67 -33.94
C TYR A 306 -4.04 10.45 -34.23
N PRO A 307 -5.07 10.55 -35.08
CA PRO A 307 -6.03 9.45 -35.29
C PRO A 307 -5.41 8.13 -35.76
N SER A 308 -4.34 8.17 -36.57
CA SER A 308 -3.63 6.94 -37.00
C SER A 308 -2.83 6.28 -35.89
N PHE A 309 -2.57 6.98 -34.78
CA PHE A 309 -1.94 6.43 -33.59
C PHE A 309 -2.96 5.95 -32.56
N ASN A 310 -4.23 6.06 -32.82
CA ASN A 310 -5.25 5.42 -31.99
C ASN A 310 -5.06 3.91 -32.04
N VAL A 311 -5.08 3.28 -30.88
CA VAL A 311 -4.77 1.86 -30.80
C VAL A 311 -5.70 1.12 -29.85
N GLU A 312 -5.98 -0.11 -30.22
CA GLU A 312 -6.70 -1.07 -29.40
C GLU A 312 -5.80 -2.28 -29.17
N LEU A 313 -5.29 -2.43 -27.94
CA LEU A 313 -4.49 -3.57 -27.52
C LEU A 313 -5.39 -4.64 -26.90
N LYS A 314 -5.22 -5.88 -27.33
CA LYS A 314 -5.90 -7.05 -26.77
C LYS A 314 -4.88 -7.96 -26.11
N GLY A 315 -5.23 -8.48 -24.94
CA GLY A 315 -4.39 -9.41 -24.23
C GLY A 315 -5.13 -10.07 -23.08
N THR A 316 -4.47 -10.99 -22.42
CA THR A 316 -5.06 -11.71 -21.28
C THR A 316 -4.23 -11.46 -20.04
N ARG A 317 -4.85 -10.84 -19.05
CA ARG A 317 -4.30 -10.77 -17.69
C ARG A 317 -4.62 -12.07 -16.96
N SER A 318 -3.68 -12.60 -16.22
CA SER A 318 -3.88 -13.78 -15.39
C SER A 318 -3.28 -13.60 -14.00
N VAL A 319 -3.97 -14.13 -13.00
CA VAL A 319 -3.51 -14.13 -11.59
C VAL A 319 -3.64 -15.54 -11.04
N LYS A 320 -2.65 -15.97 -10.25
CA LYS A 320 -2.71 -17.19 -9.44
C LYS A 320 -2.37 -16.83 -8.01
N LEU A 321 -3.18 -17.32 -7.06
CA LEU A 321 -2.98 -17.12 -5.64
C LEU A 321 -3.06 -18.47 -4.94
N GLU A 322 -2.01 -18.81 -4.22
CA GLU A 322 -1.84 -20.12 -3.59
C GLU A 322 -1.43 -19.93 -2.13
N GLY A 323 -1.90 -20.80 -1.25
CA GLY A 323 -1.51 -20.74 0.14
C GLY A 323 -1.75 -22.03 0.88
N ILE A 324 -0.87 -22.30 1.84
CA ILE A 324 -1.01 -23.38 2.79
C ILE A 324 -0.63 -22.88 4.18
N ARG A 325 -1.39 -23.29 5.18
CA ARG A 325 -1.17 -22.97 6.59
C ARG A 325 -1.35 -24.22 7.45
N LEU A 326 -0.49 -24.38 8.44
CA LEU A 326 -0.54 -25.43 9.45
C LEU A 326 -0.54 -24.76 10.82
N ASP A 327 -1.45 -25.19 11.69
CA ASP A 327 -1.54 -24.74 13.06
C ASP A 327 -1.45 -25.95 13.99
N HIS A 328 -0.42 -25.98 14.84
CA HIS A 328 -0.15 -27.08 15.76
C HIS A 328 -0.18 -26.63 17.21
N GLU A 329 -1.10 -27.16 17.99
CA GLU A 329 -1.13 -27.02 19.45
C GLU A 329 -0.25 -28.12 20.07
N LEU A 330 1.00 -27.75 20.37
CA LEU A 330 1.97 -28.65 20.98
C LEU A 330 1.55 -29.01 22.42
N SER A 331 0.99 -28.05 23.13
CA SER A 331 0.42 -28.18 24.47
C SER A 331 -0.57 -27.02 24.72
N PRO A 332 -1.36 -27.02 25.78
CA PRO A 332 -2.22 -25.88 26.13
C PRO A 332 -1.44 -24.55 26.31
N LYS A 333 -0.13 -24.63 26.45
CA LYS A 333 0.77 -23.48 26.64
C LYS A 333 1.68 -23.17 25.44
N MET A 334 1.73 -24.04 24.44
CA MET A 334 2.66 -23.87 23.32
C MET A 334 1.98 -24.15 21.98
N ARG A 335 2.12 -23.24 21.05
CA ARG A 335 1.57 -23.33 19.69
C ARG A 335 2.62 -22.97 18.64
N LEU A 336 2.50 -23.63 17.52
CA LEU A 336 3.30 -23.38 16.34
C LEU A 336 2.36 -23.15 15.15
N MET A 337 2.63 -22.10 14.38
CA MET A 337 1.97 -21.86 13.10
C MET A 337 3.03 -21.75 12.01
N GLY A 338 2.77 -22.37 10.89
CA GLY A 338 3.57 -22.24 9.68
C GLY A 338 2.67 -21.95 8.49
N LYS A 339 3.07 -20.99 7.67
CA LYS A 339 2.33 -20.59 6.47
C LYS A 339 3.30 -20.31 5.32
N VAL A 340 2.87 -20.69 4.11
CA VAL A 340 3.50 -20.25 2.85
C VAL A 340 2.39 -19.78 1.92
N SER A 341 2.58 -18.61 1.30
CA SER A 341 1.70 -18.09 0.26
C SER A 341 2.51 -17.71 -0.96
N HIS A 342 1.95 -17.94 -2.14
CA HIS A 342 2.53 -17.54 -3.41
C HIS A 342 1.49 -16.83 -4.27
N SER A 343 1.92 -15.76 -4.95
CA SER A 343 1.09 -15.08 -5.93
C SER A 343 1.88 -14.81 -7.21
N SER A 344 1.24 -15.01 -8.35
CA SER A 344 1.78 -14.59 -9.64
C SER A 344 0.74 -13.78 -10.41
N LEU A 345 1.22 -12.76 -11.11
CA LEU A 345 0.45 -11.91 -11.99
C LEU A 345 1.17 -11.81 -13.33
N PHE A 346 0.44 -11.97 -14.41
CA PHE A 346 0.85 -11.53 -15.73
C PHE A 346 -0.15 -10.52 -16.27
N GLU A 347 0.35 -9.36 -16.69
CA GLU A 347 -0.41 -8.29 -17.32
C GLU A 347 0.23 -7.98 -18.68
N PRO A 348 -0.50 -8.17 -19.79
CA PRO A 348 0.07 -8.05 -21.14
C PRO A 348 0.43 -6.62 -21.51
N PHE A 349 -0.23 -5.63 -20.92
CA PHE A 349 0.06 -4.22 -21.05
C PHE A 349 -0.47 -3.46 -19.83
N ASN A 350 0.31 -2.51 -19.34
CA ASN A 350 -0.09 -1.67 -18.23
C ASN A 350 -0.85 -0.44 -18.73
N ILE A 351 -2.15 -0.40 -18.47
CA ILE A 351 -3.03 0.67 -18.94
C ILE A 351 -2.81 2.00 -18.20
N THR A 352 -2.16 1.98 -17.06
CA THR A 352 -1.95 3.18 -16.23
C THR A 352 -0.70 3.97 -16.60
N THR A 353 0.30 3.31 -17.21
CA THR A 353 1.56 3.98 -17.59
C THR A 353 1.42 4.80 -18.89
N ALA A 354 0.42 4.53 -19.70
CA ALA A 354 0.11 5.35 -20.87
C ALA A 354 -0.86 6.48 -20.48
N ASN A 355 -0.32 7.58 -19.96
CA ASN A 355 -1.11 8.81 -19.86
C ASN A 355 -1.40 9.32 -21.27
N ILE A 356 -2.66 9.23 -21.67
CA ILE A 356 -3.14 9.28 -23.04
C ILE A 356 -2.87 10.58 -23.78
N LEU A 357 -2.81 11.67 -23.05
CA LEU A 357 -2.52 12.99 -23.65
C LEU A 357 -1.03 13.24 -23.82
N LEU A 358 -0.19 12.57 -23.01
CA LEU A 358 1.23 12.81 -22.98
C LEU A 358 2.07 11.66 -23.53
N ASN A 359 1.57 10.40 -23.46
CA ASN A 359 2.34 9.23 -23.86
C ASN A 359 1.52 8.34 -24.81
N HIS A 360 2.12 7.96 -25.93
CA HIS A 360 1.57 6.93 -26.79
C HIS A 360 1.60 5.56 -26.08
N PRO A 361 0.61 4.66 -26.28
CA PRO A 361 0.56 3.36 -25.62
C PRO A 361 1.72 2.42 -25.96
N SER A 362 2.49 2.65 -27.00
CA SER A 362 3.76 1.97 -27.24
C SER A 362 4.80 2.25 -26.13
N ALA A 363 4.62 3.28 -25.33
CA ALA A 363 5.40 3.54 -24.13
C ALA A 363 5.01 2.66 -22.94
N THR A 364 3.93 1.86 -23.05
CA THR A 364 3.53 0.94 -21.96
C THR A 364 4.35 -0.34 -21.95
N ASN A 365 4.16 -1.14 -20.93
CA ASN A 365 4.92 -2.36 -20.67
C ASN A 365 4.01 -3.52 -20.27
N SER A 366 4.48 -4.73 -20.49
CA SER A 366 3.96 -5.90 -19.78
C SER A 366 4.51 -5.95 -18.36
N ASN A 367 3.74 -6.49 -17.43
CA ASN A 367 4.16 -6.78 -16.07
C ASN A 367 4.06 -8.28 -15.80
N GLU A 368 5.10 -8.84 -15.21
CA GLU A 368 5.11 -10.17 -14.65
C GLU A 368 5.58 -10.07 -13.20
N GLU A 369 4.76 -10.52 -12.27
CA GLU A 369 5.02 -10.44 -10.83
C GLU A 369 5.00 -11.85 -10.22
N HIS A 370 5.93 -12.10 -9.31
CA HIS A 370 6.00 -13.31 -8.51
C HIS A 370 6.32 -12.93 -7.06
N ASN A 371 5.40 -13.19 -6.16
CA ASN A 371 5.57 -12.87 -4.76
C ASN A 371 5.40 -14.15 -3.92
N THR A 372 6.29 -14.36 -2.96
CA THR A 372 6.21 -15.49 -2.04
C THR A 372 6.46 -15.00 -0.63
N ASP A 373 5.62 -15.39 0.31
CA ASP A 373 5.87 -15.19 1.73
C ASP A 373 5.79 -16.51 2.48
N ALA A 374 6.70 -16.69 3.43
CA ALA A 374 6.73 -17.77 4.38
C ALA A 374 6.82 -17.20 5.80
N ILE A 375 5.91 -17.60 6.66
CA ILE A 375 5.80 -17.10 8.03
C ILE A 375 5.74 -18.29 8.97
N GLY A 376 6.56 -18.24 10.02
CA GLY A 376 6.49 -19.14 11.16
C GLY A 376 6.24 -18.34 12.44
N SER A 377 5.32 -18.76 13.28
CA SER A 377 5.14 -18.19 14.61
C SER A 377 5.13 -19.28 15.68
N PHE A 378 5.79 -18.98 16.80
CA PHE A 378 5.80 -19.79 17.98
C PHE A 378 5.24 -18.99 19.15
N THR A 379 4.11 -19.40 19.69
CA THR A 379 3.44 -18.77 20.83
C THR A 379 3.60 -19.65 22.05
N GLN A 380 4.04 -19.08 23.18
CA GLN A 380 4.25 -19.78 24.43
C GLN A 380 3.57 -19.04 25.59
N VAL A 381 2.63 -19.65 26.28
CA VAL A 381 2.03 -19.18 27.55
C VAL A 381 2.91 -19.59 28.69
N LEU A 382 3.64 -18.67 29.30
CA LEU A 382 4.59 -18.96 30.38
C LEU A 382 3.92 -18.99 31.76
N SER A 383 2.94 -18.12 31.96
CA SER A 383 2.12 -18.07 33.19
C SER A 383 0.77 -17.40 32.87
N ASN A 384 -0.14 -17.38 33.86
CA ASN A 384 -1.40 -16.64 33.73
C ASN A 384 -1.24 -15.12 33.59
N ARG A 385 0.00 -14.62 33.67
CA ARG A 385 0.33 -13.19 33.59
C ARG A 385 1.33 -12.86 32.50
N ALA A 386 1.83 -13.91 31.93
CA ALA A 386 3.01 -13.79 31.10
C ALA A 386 2.91 -14.67 29.80
N LEU A 387 3.07 -14.12 28.50
CA LEU A 387 2.96 -14.78 27.17
C LEU A 387 4.03 -14.34 26.18
N ASN A 388 4.67 -15.10 25.28
CA ASN A 388 5.60 -14.78 24.15
C ASN A 388 5.12 -15.22 22.79
N GLU A 389 5.41 -14.39 21.82
CA GLU A 389 5.29 -14.80 20.44
C GLU A 389 6.52 -14.40 19.64
N LEU A 390 7.22 -15.41 19.22
CA LEU A 390 8.31 -15.28 18.28
C LEU A 390 7.77 -15.50 16.87
N ARG A 391 8.09 -14.60 15.93
CA ARG A 391 7.77 -14.74 14.51
C ARG A 391 9.04 -14.65 13.68
N VAL A 392 9.11 -15.47 12.66
CA VAL A 392 10.14 -15.43 11.63
C VAL A 392 9.46 -15.37 10.28
N GLY A 393 9.97 -14.54 9.39
CA GLY A 393 9.38 -14.32 8.08
C GLY A 393 10.41 -14.24 6.97
N TYR A 394 10.00 -14.71 5.81
CA TYR A 394 10.66 -14.48 4.54
C TYR A 394 9.64 -13.98 3.54
N ALA A 395 9.93 -12.90 2.83
CA ALA A 395 9.11 -12.41 1.74
C ALA A 395 9.98 -12.12 0.53
N SER A 396 9.56 -12.57 -0.64
CA SER A 396 10.21 -12.34 -1.93
C SER A 396 9.24 -11.65 -2.88
N TYR A 397 9.72 -10.62 -3.56
CA TYR A 397 8.96 -9.83 -4.55
C TYR A 397 9.76 -9.78 -5.84
N GLY A 398 9.22 -10.41 -6.89
CA GLY A 398 9.77 -10.39 -8.24
C GLY A 398 8.92 -9.53 -9.16
N LEU A 399 9.56 -8.66 -9.94
CA LEU A 399 8.91 -7.84 -10.96
C LEU A 399 9.75 -7.84 -12.22
N ASN A 400 9.14 -8.27 -13.34
CA ASN A 400 9.71 -8.21 -14.68
C ASN A 400 8.82 -7.35 -15.58
N GLN A 401 9.39 -6.28 -16.14
CA GLN A 401 8.68 -5.35 -17.02
C GLN A 401 9.40 -5.27 -18.36
N GLN A 402 8.65 -5.50 -19.44
CA GLN A 402 9.19 -5.45 -20.81
C GLN A 402 8.45 -4.40 -21.62
N SER A 403 9.16 -3.72 -22.52
CA SER A 403 8.56 -2.78 -23.46
C SER A 403 7.72 -3.53 -24.50
N LEU A 404 6.61 -2.95 -24.93
CA LEU A 404 5.80 -3.48 -26.02
C LEU A 404 6.35 -3.11 -27.43
N THR A 405 7.28 -2.17 -27.49
CA THR A 405 7.84 -1.69 -28.76
C THR A 405 8.84 -2.70 -29.32
N ASN A 406 8.74 -3.00 -30.62
CA ASN A 406 9.73 -3.80 -31.33
C ASN A 406 10.80 -2.88 -31.93
N TRP A 407 12.05 -3.06 -31.50
CA TRP A 407 13.11 -2.14 -31.85
C TRP A 407 13.89 -2.58 -33.06
N SER A 408 14.19 -1.60 -33.90
CA SER A 408 14.96 -1.74 -35.09
C SER A 408 16.37 -2.25 -34.83
N LYS A 409 16.73 -3.36 -35.48
CA LYS A 409 18.14 -3.82 -35.54
C LYS A 409 19.05 -2.79 -36.22
N HIS A 410 18.50 -1.99 -37.12
CA HIS A 410 19.21 -0.88 -37.79
C HIS A 410 19.65 0.20 -36.80
N TRP A 411 18.74 0.66 -35.94
CA TRP A 411 19.04 1.63 -34.90
C TRP A 411 20.12 1.11 -33.93
N GLN A 412 19.95 -0.12 -33.49
CA GLN A 412 20.91 -0.76 -32.59
C GLN A 412 22.29 -0.91 -33.23
N ALA A 413 22.38 -1.32 -34.49
CA ALA A 413 23.64 -1.45 -35.20
C ALA A 413 24.31 -0.10 -35.44
N ALA A 414 23.55 0.92 -35.86
CA ALA A 414 24.08 2.24 -36.15
C ALA A 414 24.64 2.97 -34.92
N ASN A 415 24.03 2.76 -33.75
CA ASN A 415 24.35 3.44 -32.50
C ASN A 415 25.12 2.58 -31.50
N GLY A 416 25.41 1.33 -31.80
CA GLY A 416 26.10 0.41 -30.90
C GLY A 416 25.30 0.05 -29.63
N ILE A 417 23.99 0.23 -29.65
CA ILE A 417 23.11 -0.04 -28.53
C ILE A 417 22.64 -1.50 -28.60
N THR A 418 22.79 -2.23 -27.53
CA THR A 418 22.43 -3.67 -27.47
C THR A 418 21.03 -3.91 -26.92
N THR A 419 20.41 -2.88 -26.38
CA THR A 419 19.04 -2.87 -25.82
C THR A 419 18.16 -2.01 -26.70
N ASP A 420 16.92 -1.82 -26.35
CA ASP A 420 15.88 -1.07 -27.08
C ASP A 420 16.34 0.25 -27.76
N GLY A 421 15.46 0.89 -28.53
CA GLY A 421 15.70 2.19 -29.19
C GLY A 421 15.20 3.39 -28.38
N PRO A 422 15.23 4.62 -28.94
CA PRO A 422 15.02 5.82 -28.16
C PRO A 422 13.55 6.09 -27.79
N ARG A 423 13.37 6.75 -26.66
CA ARG A 423 12.17 7.52 -26.36
C ARG A 423 12.24 8.86 -27.07
N ILE A 424 11.16 9.33 -27.66
CA ILE A 424 11.10 10.63 -28.32
C ILE A 424 10.14 11.53 -27.55
N MET A 425 10.67 12.64 -27.04
CA MET A 425 9.91 13.61 -26.27
C MET A 425 9.58 14.80 -27.15
N PHE A 426 8.38 14.83 -27.72
CA PHE A 426 7.83 16.00 -28.35
C PHE A 426 7.16 16.91 -27.33
N ARG A 427 6.91 18.16 -27.66
CA ARG A 427 6.15 19.06 -26.81
C ARG A 427 4.74 18.53 -26.57
N GLY A 428 4.45 18.19 -25.31
CA GLY A 428 3.15 17.66 -24.90
C GLY A 428 2.78 16.28 -25.47
N PHE A 429 3.76 15.53 -25.97
CA PHE A 429 3.51 14.17 -26.46
C PHE A 429 4.82 13.35 -26.44
N THR A 430 4.78 12.20 -25.83
CA THR A 430 5.92 11.28 -25.78
C THR A 430 5.63 10.00 -26.55
N PHE A 431 6.62 9.56 -27.30
CA PHE A 431 6.55 8.41 -28.19
C PHE A 431 7.93 7.77 -28.25
N PRO A 432 8.09 6.49 -28.36
CA PRO A 432 7.16 5.40 -28.11
C PRO A 432 7.42 4.64 -26.81
N ARG A 433 8.40 5.02 -25.96
CA ARG A 433 8.97 4.14 -24.95
C ARG A 433 9.00 4.73 -23.54
N ASN A 434 8.88 3.88 -22.52
CA ASN A 434 9.32 4.18 -21.18
C ASN A 434 10.85 4.05 -21.10
N ASN A 435 11.55 5.07 -20.62
CA ASN A 435 13.01 5.16 -20.57
C ASN A 435 13.68 4.23 -19.56
N ASN A 436 12.93 3.52 -18.72
CA ASN A 436 13.42 2.63 -17.67
C ASN A 436 13.21 1.14 -17.97
N LEU A 437 12.91 0.77 -19.21
CA LEU A 437 12.67 -0.60 -19.62
C LEU A 437 13.78 -1.15 -20.52
N PRO A 438 14.05 -2.45 -20.47
CA PRO A 438 13.48 -3.45 -19.59
C PRO A 438 13.88 -3.26 -18.13
N ARG A 439 13.01 -3.70 -17.23
CA ARG A 439 13.26 -3.62 -15.78
C ARG A 439 13.03 -4.98 -15.15
N TYR A 440 13.95 -5.38 -14.31
CA TYR A 440 13.84 -6.57 -13.49
C TYR A 440 14.20 -6.20 -12.05
N ARG A 441 13.35 -6.54 -11.12
CA ARG A 441 13.56 -6.34 -9.68
C ARG A 441 13.30 -7.63 -8.94
N ASN A 442 14.16 -7.94 -7.99
CA ASN A 442 14.01 -9.10 -7.12
C ASN A 442 14.41 -8.71 -5.69
N GLN A 443 13.40 -8.48 -4.86
CA GLN A 443 13.58 -8.10 -3.46
C GLN A 443 13.33 -9.30 -2.56
N ASN A 444 14.25 -9.55 -1.64
CA ASN A 444 14.12 -10.54 -0.58
C ASN A 444 14.16 -9.84 0.77
N VAL A 445 13.21 -10.15 1.65
CA VAL A 445 13.13 -9.61 3.00
C VAL A 445 13.15 -10.76 3.99
N TYR A 446 14.13 -10.76 4.88
CA TYR A 446 14.22 -11.67 6.02
C TYR A 446 13.81 -10.91 7.26
N SER A 447 12.88 -11.41 8.02
CA SER A 447 12.31 -10.74 9.18
C SER A 447 12.29 -11.62 10.42
N PHE A 448 12.53 -10.97 11.54
CA PHE A 448 12.44 -11.55 12.87
C PHE A 448 11.68 -10.56 13.75
N HIS A 449 10.72 -11.03 14.52
CA HIS A 449 9.90 -10.20 15.39
C HIS A 449 9.58 -10.99 16.66
N ASP A 450 9.78 -10.35 17.81
CA ASP A 450 9.48 -10.93 19.11
C ASP A 450 8.69 -9.94 19.97
N ASP A 451 7.58 -10.41 20.50
CA ASP A 451 6.69 -9.64 21.35
C ASP A 451 6.57 -10.24 22.75
N PHE A 452 6.71 -9.45 23.78
CA PHE A 452 6.58 -9.78 25.20
C PHE A 452 5.46 -8.99 25.86
N THR A 453 4.49 -9.66 26.52
CA THR A 453 3.47 -9.00 27.35
C THR A 453 3.51 -9.54 28.78
N LEU A 454 3.45 -8.68 29.79
CA LEU A 454 3.40 -9.02 31.20
C LEU A 454 2.31 -8.23 31.89
N SER A 455 1.37 -8.92 32.52
CA SER A 455 0.34 -8.30 33.33
C SER A 455 0.70 -8.38 34.82
N TYR A 456 0.63 -7.24 35.52
CA TYR A 456 0.86 -7.18 36.95
C TYR A 456 0.02 -6.08 37.62
N ASP A 457 -0.09 -6.14 38.95
CA ASP A 457 -0.82 -5.17 39.72
C ASP A 457 0.12 -4.30 40.57
N ALA A 458 0.09 -2.96 40.32
CA ALA A 458 0.80 -1.98 41.10
C ALA A 458 0.09 -0.60 41.02
N ARG A 459 -0.68 -0.21 42.02
CA ARG A 459 -1.51 1.02 41.98
C ARG A 459 -2.47 1.02 40.77
N GLY A 460 -3.04 -0.10 40.44
CA GLY A 460 -3.82 -0.39 39.26
C GLY A 460 -3.28 -1.60 38.52
N ARG A 461 -3.92 -1.99 37.44
CA ARG A 461 -3.46 -3.06 36.57
C ARG A 461 -2.56 -2.49 35.49
N HIS A 462 -1.46 -3.14 35.22
CA HIS A 462 -0.52 -2.86 34.16
C HIS A 462 -0.50 -4.05 33.19
N ASP A 463 -0.65 -3.78 31.91
CA ASP A 463 -0.46 -4.74 30.83
C ASP A 463 0.72 -4.24 29.99
N LEU A 464 1.95 -4.63 30.37
CA LEU A 464 3.20 -4.20 29.76
C LEU A 464 3.48 -5.04 28.52
N LYS A 465 3.69 -4.38 27.38
CA LYS A 465 4.12 -4.96 26.11
C LYS A 465 5.51 -4.46 25.78
N MET A 466 6.41 -5.33 25.39
CA MET A 466 7.74 -4.95 24.91
C MET A 466 8.21 -5.93 23.83
N GLY A 467 9.14 -5.50 23.01
CA GLY A 467 9.64 -6.40 21.98
C GLY A 467 10.66 -5.73 21.05
N GLY A 468 11.00 -6.48 20.03
CA GLY A 468 11.94 -6.02 19.02
C GLY A 468 11.70 -6.69 17.66
N GLU A 469 12.17 -6.03 16.62
CA GLU A 469 12.11 -6.56 15.27
C GLU A 469 13.38 -6.24 14.50
N TYR A 470 13.66 -7.10 13.55
CA TYR A 470 14.76 -6.98 12.61
C TYR A 470 14.28 -7.37 11.23
N LEU A 471 14.58 -6.53 10.23
CA LEU A 471 14.37 -6.86 8.83
C LEU A 471 15.66 -6.61 8.05
N HIS A 472 16.02 -7.54 7.22
CA HIS A 472 17.10 -7.41 6.25
C HIS A 472 16.52 -7.47 4.84
N LEU A 473 16.65 -6.37 4.12
CA LEU A 473 16.16 -6.22 2.76
C LEU A 473 17.33 -6.29 1.79
N LEU A 474 17.22 -7.18 0.83
CA LEU A 474 18.14 -7.37 -0.28
C LEU A 474 17.35 -7.16 -1.57
N ASP A 475 17.82 -6.29 -2.46
CA ASP A 475 17.19 -6.12 -3.76
C ASP A 475 18.25 -6.09 -4.86
N ASP A 476 18.08 -6.96 -5.85
CA ASP A 476 18.83 -6.97 -7.09
C ASP A 476 17.98 -6.33 -8.19
N THR A 477 18.12 -5.03 -8.34
CA THR A 477 17.45 -4.29 -9.40
C THR A 477 18.34 -4.17 -10.64
N ARG A 478 17.83 -4.66 -11.77
CA ARG A 478 18.32 -4.39 -13.11
C ARG A 478 17.37 -3.40 -13.77
N ASN A 479 17.82 -2.19 -13.97
CA ASN A 479 17.01 -1.13 -14.52
C ASN A 479 17.73 -0.49 -15.70
N CYS A 480 17.13 -0.66 -16.89
CA CYS A 480 17.67 -0.07 -18.11
C CYS A 480 17.46 1.47 -18.12
N ASN A 481 18.17 2.16 -17.24
CA ASN A 481 18.03 3.61 -17.09
C ASN A 481 18.50 4.31 -18.35
N GLN A 482 17.57 4.79 -19.18
CA GLN A 482 17.77 5.43 -20.47
C GLN A 482 18.67 4.65 -21.45
N CYS A 483 18.83 3.35 -21.28
CA CYS A 483 19.75 2.56 -22.11
C CYS A 483 19.39 2.52 -23.61
N GLY A 484 18.15 2.77 -23.99
CA GLY A 484 17.72 2.96 -25.37
C GLY A 484 17.86 4.40 -25.86
N GLY A 485 18.14 5.34 -24.96
CA GLY A 485 18.26 6.75 -25.24
C GLY A 485 16.94 7.53 -25.21
N VAL A 486 17.08 8.85 -25.14
CA VAL A 486 16.00 9.83 -25.14
C VAL A 486 16.32 10.93 -26.13
N ILE A 487 15.52 11.09 -27.15
CA ILE A 487 15.54 12.20 -28.10
C ILE A 487 14.62 13.29 -27.57
N THR A 488 15.17 14.49 -27.31
CA THR A 488 14.42 15.64 -26.84
C THR A 488 14.10 16.57 -27.99
N ALA A 489 12.82 16.66 -28.34
CA ALA A 489 12.29 17.56 -29.37
C ALA A 489 11.13 18.41 -28.82
N ASN A 490 11.08 18.67 -27.50
CA ASN A 490 9.96 19.28 -26.79
C ASN A 490 9.92 20.82 -26.86
N GLN A 491 10.99 21.46 -27.28
CA GLN A 491 11.03 22.92 -27.43
C GLN A 491 10.33 23.43 -28.71
N PHE A 492 10.12 22.58 -29.67
CA PHE A 492 9.54 22.91 -30.98
C PHE A 492 8.12 22.34 -31.11
N PRO A 493 7.26 22.99 -31.93
CA PRO A 493 5.96 22.40 -32.26
C PRO A 493 6.11 20.99 -32.83
N ARG A 494 5.18 20.10 -32.52
CA ARG A 494 5.15 18.78 -33.14
C ARG A 494 4.99 18.91 -34.66
N PRO A 495 5.66 18.06 -35.47
CA PRO A 495 5.44 18.02 -36.92
C PRO A 495 3.96 17.70 -37.25
N ALA A 496 3.42 18.42 -38.19
CA ALA A 496 2.05 18.17 -38.66
C ALA A 496 1.89 16.78 -39.32
N ASN A 497 2.99 16.25 -39.87
CA ASN A 497 3.07 14.97 -40.57
C ASN A 497 3.62 13.84 -39.68
N LEU A 498 3.49 13.94 -38.34
CA LEU A 498 4.09 13.00 -37.38
C LEU A 498 3.70 11.53 -37.69
N GLU A 499 2.45 11.30 -38.08
CA GLU A 499 1.96 9.98 -38.44
C GLU A 499 2.66 9.34 -39.64
N SER A 500 3.06 10.15 -40.62
CA SER A 500 3.81 9.66 -41.79
C SER A 500 5.30 9.41 -41.47
N LEU A 501 5.84 10.05 -40.46
CA LEU A 501 7.21 9.83 -39.99
C LEU A 501 7.33 8.54 -39.15
N PHE A 502 6.24 8.09 -38.57
CA PHE A 502 6.15 6.92 -37.68
C PHE A 502 4.95 6.03 -38.11
N PRO A 503 5.02 5.39 -39.29
CA PRO A 503 3.88 4.66 -39.86
C PRO A 503 3.36 3.51 -38.95
N ASP A 504 4.27 2.80 -38.29
CA ASP A 504 3.91 1.83 -37.26
C ASP A 504 4.56 2.20 -35.93
N PRO A 505 3.77 2.70 -34.95
CA PRO A 505 4.28 3.12 -33.66
C PRO A 505 4.85 1.99 -32.79
N PHE A 506 4.59 0.74 -33.14
CA PHE A 506 5.12 -0.43 -32.42
C PHE A 506 6.30 -1.08 -33.16
N ASN A 507 6.66 -0.60 -34.36
CA ASN A 507 7.76 -1.13 -35.14
C ASN A 507 8.72 -0.02 -35.57
N ALA A 508 9.83 0.12 -34.85
CA ALA A 508 10.80 1.16 -35.08
C ALA A 508 11.57 1.03 -36.43
N ASP A 509 11.53 -0.10 -37.11
CA ASP A 509 12.09 -0.23 -38.48
C ASP A 509 11.37 0.64 -39.49
N THR A 510 10.16 1.11 -39.16
CA THR A 510 9.36 1.96 -40.04
C THR A 510 9.58 3.46 -39.80
N TRP A 511 10.40 3.85 -38.84
CA TRP A 511 10.50 5.24 -38.37
C TRP A 511 11.54 6.04 -39.15
N ASN A 512 11.20 7.28 -39.49
CA ASN A 512 12.13 8.23 -40.11
C ASN A 512 12.71 9.19 -39.05
N LEU A 513 13.65 8.69 -38.26
CA LEU A 513 14.28 9.50 -37.20
C LEU A 513 15.10 10.67 -37.74
N ALA A 514 15.74 10.53 -38.93
CA ALA A 514 16.52 11.61 -39.51
C ALA A 514 15.65 12.85 -39.79
N ALA A 515 14.40 12.69 -40.19
CA ALA A 515 13.48 13.78 -40.45
C ALA A 515 13.13 14.66 -39.26
N ILE A 516 13.34 14.19 -38.03
CA ILE A 516 13.13 14.99 -36.81
C ILE A 516 14.42 15.65 -36.29
N SER A 517 15.54 15.48 -36.95
CA SER A 517 16.82 16.06 -36.50
C SER A 517 16.76 17.58 -36.33
N SER A 518 16.06 18.29 -37.25
CA SER A 518 15.93 19.76 -37.21
C SER A 518 15.17 20.28 -35.99
N ILE A 519 14.31 19.45 -35.37
CA ILE A 519 13.54 19.80 -34.17
C ILE A 519 14.08 19.12 -32.92
N THR A 520 15.07 18.27 -33.05
CA THR A 520 15.75 17.63 -31.93
C THR A 520 16.81 18.56 -31.37
N THR A 521 16.76 18.80 -30.06
CA THR A 521 17.73 19.67 -29.38
C THR A 521 18.84 18.85 -28.73
N ARG A 522 18.52 17.62 -28.31
CA ARG A 522 19.39 16.82 -27.46
C ARG A 522 19.08 15.33 -27.57
N TYR A 523 20.08 14.51 -27.32
CA TYR A 523 19.96 13.09 -27.09
C TYR A 523 20.68 12.72 -25.79
N ALA A 524 20.05 11.89 -24.96
CA ALA A 524 20.64 11.34 -23.75
C ALA A 524 20.51 9.82 -23.74
N VAL A 525 21.50 9.12 -23.18
CA VAL A 525 21.51 7.66 -23.11
C VAL A 525 22.28 7.17 -21.89
N GLY A 526 21.77 6.12 -21.25
CA GLY A 526 22.47 5.44 -20.16
C GLY A 526 23.49 4.44 -20.67
N VAL A 527 24.68 4.50 -20.13
CA VAL A 527 25.75 3.50 -20.32
C VAL A 527 26.14 2.93 -18.96
N SER A 528 26.49 1.67 -18.89
CA SER A 528 26.82 0.98 -17.64
C SER A 528 28.11 0.21 -17.77
N ASP A 529 28.83 0.06 -16.66
CA ASP A 529 29.98 -0.83 -16.52
C ASP A 529 29.56 -2.32 -16.55
N SER A 530 28.29 -2.58 -16.27
CA SER A 530 27.64 -3.88 -16.28
C SER A 530 26.60 -3.95 -17.40
N SER A 531 26.69 -4.98 -18.26
CA SER A 531 25.71 -5.22 -19.32
C SER A 531 24.27 -5.39 -18.83
N ALA A 532 24.09 -5.65 -17.55
CA ALA A 532 22.80 -5.86 -16.92
C ALA A 532 22.22 -4.61 -16.25
N PHE A 533 22.93 -3.48 -16.22
CA PHE A 533 22.48 -2.27 -15.49
C PHE A 533 22.07 -2.60 -14.04
N LEU A 534 22.88 -3.44 -13.38
CA LEU A 534 22.59 -3.94 -12.04
C LEU A 534 22.95 -2.90 -10.98
N THR A 535 22.01 -2.65 -10.07
CA THR A 535 22.23 -1.86 -8.86
C THR A 535 21.74 -2.66 -7.66
N PRO A 536 22.64 -3.26 -6.86
CA PRO A 536 22.26 -3.97 -5.65
C PRO A 536 21.89 -2.98 -4.54
N VAL A 537 20.87 -3.31 -3.78
CA VAL A 537 20.40 -2.52 -2.63
C VAL A 537 20.42 -3.40 -1.38
N HIS A 538 21.04 -2.90 -0.33
CA HIS A 538 21.05 -3.52 0.99
C HIS A 538 20.53 -2.54 2.03
N MET A 539 19.55 -2.95 2.82
CA MET A 539 18.98 -2.13 3.88
C MET A 539 18.66 -2.99 5.09
N TRP A 540 18.91 -2.46 6.29
CA TRP A 540 18.59 -3.13 7.55
C TRP A 540 17.66 -2.24 8.35
N LYS A 541 16.61 -2.84 8.93
CA LYS A 541 15.64 -2.13 9.75
C LYS A 541 15.58 -2.81 11.11
N TYR A 542 15.66 -2.01 12.15
CA TYR A 542 15.61 -2.42 13.54
C TYR A 542 14.49 -1.67 14.23
N GLY A 543 13.69 -2.34 15.03
CA GLY A 543 12.67 -1.73 15.88
C GLY A 543 12.77 -2.28 17.30
N ALA A 544 12.50 -1.44 18.28
CA ALA A 544 12.33 -1.85 19.67
C ALA A 544 11.23 -1.00 20.31
N TRP A 545 10.44 -1.61 21.18
CA TRP A 545 9.32 -0.92 21.83
C TRP A 545 9.08 -1.39 23.25
N ALA A 546 8.45 -0.51 24.01
CA ALA A 546 7.82 -0.80 25.28
C ALA A 546 6.54 0.03 25.40
N GLN A 547 5.45 -0.58 25.88
CA GLN A 547 4.18 0.09 26.12
C GLN A 547 3.53 -0.48 27.37
N ASP A 548 3.00 0.38 28.20
CA ASP A 548 2.20 0.01 29.36
C ASP A 548 0.74 0.47 29.15
N ASP A 549 -0.18 -0.47 29.14
CA ASP A 549 -1.60 -0.22 29.16
C ASP A 549 -2.05 -0.21 30.63
N TRP A 550 -1.85 0.94 31.28
CA TRP A 550 -2.07 1.12 32.72
C TRP A 550 -3.52 1.50 33.01
N LYS A 551 -4.17 0.74 33.91
CA LYS A 551 -5.51 1.02 34.44
C LYS A 551 -5.43 1.49 35.90
N PRO A 552 -5.14 2.79 36.15
CA PRO A 552 -5.09 3.32 37.53
C PRO A 552 -6.45 3.31 38.22
N LEU A 553 -7.50 3.43 37.45
CA LEU A 553 -8.90 3.36 37.90
C LEU A 553 -9.67 2.36 37.01
N SER A 554 -10.76 1.81 37.54
CA SER A 554 -11.61 0.86 36.78
C SER A 554 -12.15 1.45 35.46
N ARG A 555 -12.29 2.77 35.37
CA ARG A 555 -12.83 3.52 34.22
C ARG A 555 -11.81 4.25 33.38
N LEU A 556 -10.53 4.24 33.77
CA LEU A 556 -9.47 4.95 33.06
C LEU A 556 -8.38 3.98 32.61
N THR A 557 -8.09 3.95 31.33
CA THR A 557 -6.91 3.30 30.77
C THR A 557 -5.99 4.37 30.18
N LEU A 558 -4.70 4.30 30.51
CA LEU A 558 -3.62 5.11 29.93
C LEU A 558 -2.74 4.19 29.10
N ASN A 559 -2.58 4.49 27.80
CA ASN A 559 -1.67 3.78 26.91
C ASN A 559 -0.39 4.60 26.80
N LEU A 560 0.69 4.15 27.45
CA LEU A 560 1.98 4.86 27.55
C LEU A 560 3.04 4.05 26.81
N GLY A 561 3.47 4.51 25.66
CA GLY A 561 4.39 3.76 24.81
C GLY A 561 5.59 4.58 24.35
N VAL A 562 6.66 3.88 24.09
CA VAL A 562 7.83 4.38 23.37
C VAL A 562 8.29 3.32 22.37
N ARG A 563 8.64 3.78 21.19
CA ARG A 563 9.24 2.97 20.14
C ARG A 563 10.50 3.65 19.63
N TYR A 564 11.46 2.86 19.20
CA TYR A 564 12.65 3.30 18.49
C TYR A 564 12.79 2.51 17.21
N ASP A 565 12.94 3.20 16.07
CA ASP A 565 13.24 2.58 14.78
C ASP A 565 14.57 3.10 14.24
N LEU A 566 15.40 2.19 13.72
CA LEU A 566 16.64 2.51 13.02
C LEU A 566 16.58 1.86 11.63
N ILE A 567 16.70 2.68 10.59
CA ILE A 567 16.84 2.21 9.22
C ILE A 567 18.28 2.47 8.78
N TRP A 568 19.08 1.40 8.78
CA TRP A 568 20.48 1.49 8.39
C TRP A 568 20.60 1.40 6.88
N ASN A 569 21.39 2.30 6.28
CA ASN A 569 21.54 2.47 4.84
C ASN A 569 20.24 2.87 4.10
N GLY A 570 19.29 3.48 4.80
CA GLY A 570 18.01 3.90 4.21
C GLY A 570 18.11 5.02 3.17
N PHE A 571 19.25 5.71 3.12
CA PHE A 571 19.54 6.79 2.18
C PHE A 571 20.85 6.54 1.43
N ALA A 572 21.19 5.29 1.14
CA ALA A 572 22.41 4.90 0.44
C ALA A 572 23.69 5.50 1.06
N GLN A 573 23.83 5.46 2.40
CA GLN A 573 24.99 6.06 3.07
C GLN A 573 26.32 5.37 2.74
N ASP A 574 26.29 4.16 2.20
CA ASP A 574 27.43 3.45 1.63
C ASP A 574 27.78 3.88 0.20
N ALA A 575 26.88 4.62 -0.48
CA ALA A 575 27.17 5.21 -1.79
C ALA A 575 28.15 6.38 -1.67
N THR A 576 29.05 6.49 -2.63
CA THR A 576 29.98 7.62 -2.77
C THR A 576 29.93 8.14 -4.19
N PHE A 577 29.43 9.35 -4.35
CA PHE A 577 29.32 10.03 -5.66
C PHE A 577 29.52 11.55 -5.50
N PRO A 578 30.78 12.03 -5.41
CA PRO A 578 31.05 13.46 -5.27
C PRO A 578 30.58 14.25 -6.52
N PRO A 579 30.09 15.50 -6.37
CA PRO A 579 30.00 16.25 -5.12
C PRO A 579 28.71 16.01 -4.30
N PHE A 580 27.85 15.10 -4.71
CA PHE A 580 26.52 14.91 -4.10
C PHE A 580 26.57 13.99 -2.89
N GLU A 581 27.17 12.85 -3.02
CA GLU A 581 27.21 11.80 -2.00
C GLU A 581 28.63 11.63 -1.49
N MET A 582 28.97 12.41 -0.47
CA MET A 582 30.27 12.36 0.15
C MET A 582 30.41 11.12 1.06
N PRO A 583 31.60 10.54 1.18
CA PRO A 583 31.82 9.40 2.07
C PRO A 583 31.58 9.80 3.54
N GLY A 584 31.09 8.85 4.33
CA GLY A 584 30.85 9.05 5.76
C GLY A 584 29.55 9.82 6.08
N ARG A 585 28.58 9.84 5.18
CA ARG A 585 27.26 10.43 5.46
C ARG A 585 26.63 9.78 6.71
N PRO A 586 26.07 10.58 7.63
CA PRO A 586 25.54 10.05 8.88
C PRO A 586 24.28 9.20 8.65
N GLN A 587 24.12 8.17 9.50
CA GLN A 587 22.85 7.47 9.63
C GLN A 587 21.90 8.28 10.49
N ASP A 588 20.63 8.30 10.15
CA ASP A 588 19.59 8.88 11.00
C ASP A 588 19.31 7.93 12.18
N LYS A 589 19.61 8.37 13.40
CA LYS A 589 19.58 7.55 14.64
C LYS A 589 18.70 8.09 15.74
N ASN A 590 17.98 9.19 15.52
CA ASN A 590 17.22 9.87 16.56
C ASN A 590 15.71 9.57 16.54
N ASN A 591 15.30 8.48 15.89
CA ASN A 591 13.91 8.14 15.61
C ASN A 591 13.18 7.54 16.83
N ILE A 592 13.14 8.28 17.95
CA ILE A 592 12.41 7.91 19.16
C ILE A 592 10.97 8.38 19.04
N GLN A 593 10.01 7.50 19.30
CA GLN A 593 8.58 7.66 19.06
C GLN A 593 7.77 7.55 20.35
N PRO A 594 7.64 8.61 21.14
CA PRO A 594 6.76 8.61 22.28
C PRO A 594 5.30 8.60 21.84
N ARG A 595 4.48 7.82 22.55
CA ARG A 595 3.03 7.65 22.30
C ARG A 595 2.29 7.68 23.61
N VAL A 596 1.28 8.53 23.70
CA VAL A 596 0.45 8.68 24.90
C VAL A 596 -1.00 8.68 24.46
N GLY A 597 -1.78 7.78 25.02
CA GLY A 597 -3.21 7.70 24.81
C GLY A 597 -3.98 7.50 26.09
N PHE A 598 -5.27 7.78 26.03
CA PHE A 598 -6.19 7.50 27.11
C PHE A 598 -7.56 7.06 26.59
N ALA A 599 -8.22 6.21 27.37
CA ALA A 599 -9.62 5.86 27.24
C ALA A 599 -10.32 6.01 28.60
N TYR A 600 -11.33 6.88 28.67
CA TYR A 600 -12.07 7.15 29.89
C TYR A 600 -13.55 6.78 29.73
N GLN A 601 -14.01 5.80 30.49
CA GLN A 601 -15.40 5.37 30.51
C GLN A 601 -16.24 6.33 31.35
N LEU A 602 -17.03 7.19 30.69
CA LEU A 602 -18.02 8.02 31.36
C LEU A 602 -19.11 7.15 32.02
N ASN A 603 -19.50 6.08 31.36
CA ASN A 603 -20.40 5.01 31.83
C ASN A 603 -20.15 3.77 30.99
N ASP A 604 -20.87 2.67 31.28
CA ASP A 604 -20.69 1.36 30.63
C ASP A 604 -20.93 1.37 29.10
N ARG A 605 -21.47 2.47 28.55
CA ARG A 605 -21.82 2.59 27.13
C ARG A 605 -21.22 3.83 26.45
N THR A 606 -20.41 4.60 27.15
CA THR A 606 -19.83 5.84 26.61
C THR A 606 -18.38 5.97 27.04
N VAL A 607 -17.51 6.11 26.06
CA VAL A 607 -16.07 6.29 26.25
C VAL A 607 -15.63 7.59 25.58
N VAL A 608 -14.79 8.36 26.27
CA VAL A 608 -14.01 9.46 25.68
C VAL A 608 -12.58 8.95 25.54
N ARG A 609 -12.01 9.09 24.35
CA ARG A 609 -10.65 8.64 24.05
C ARG A 609 -9.86 9.73 23.36
N GLY A 610 -8.55 9.71 23.54
CA GLY A 610 -7.69 10.70 22.94
C GLY A 610 -6.23 10.34 23.09
N GLY A 611 -5.37 11.07 22.40
CA GLY A 611 -3.94 10.87 22.55
C GLY A 611 -3.12 11.59 21.49
N THR A 612 -1.81 11.46 21.67
CA THR A 612 -0.79 12.06 20.82
C THR A 612 0.38 11.11 20.66
N GLY A 613 1.05 11.13 19.52
CA GLY A 613 2.23 10.31 19.29
C GLY A 613 3.04 10.76 18.09
N LEU A 614 4.32 10.41 18.15
CA LEU A 614 5.26 10.58 17.06
C LEU A 614 5.44 9.24 16.33
N TYR A 615 5.45 9.27 15.01
CA TYR A 615 5.53 8.09 14.15
C TYR A 615 6.51 8.36 13.03
N TYR A 616 7.45 7.44 12.79
CA TYR A 616 8.37 7.48 11.66
C TYR A 616 7.90 6.56 10.56
N ASN A 617 8.11 7.01 9.31
CA ASN A 617 7.71 6.27 8.14
C ASN A 617 8.72 5.18 7.77
N ASP A 618 8.31 4.28 6.90
CA ASP A 618 9.27 3.37 6.26
C ASP A 618 10.04 4.08 5.14
N ILE A 619 11.19 3.55 4.79
CA ILE A 619 12.00 4.00 3.66
C ILE A 619 11.92 2.94 2.56
N LEU A 620 11.52 3.39 1.36
CA LEU A 620 11.49 2.55 0.17
C LEU A 620 12.90 2.28 -0.35
N ASN A 621 13.08 1.14 -1.00
CA ASN A 621 14.35 0.80 -1.61
C ASN A 621 14.76 1.79 -2.73
N THR A 622 13.82 2.46 -3.38
CA THR A 622 14.11 3.51 -4.37
C THR A 622 14.92 4.67 -3.81
N ASN A 623 14.83 4.94 -2.51
CA ASN A 623 15.67 5.93 -1.83
C ASN A 623 17.13 5.49 -1.69
N VAL A 624 17.42 4.22 -1.87
CA VAL A 624 18.78 3.66 -1.93
C VAL A 624 19.20 3.39 -3.37
N LEU A 625 18.29 2.82 -4.18
CA LEU A 625 18.53 2.44 -5.55
C LEU A 625 19.01 3.61 -6.43
N TRP A 626 18.24 4.71 -6.43
CA TRP A 626 18.55 5.83 -7.31
C TRP A 626 19.86 6.54 -6.94
N PRO A 627 20.16 6.82 -5.66
CA PRO A 627 21.46 7.36 -5.28
C PRO A 627 22.64 6.43 -5.56
N MET A 628 22.44 5.11 -5.50
CA MET A 628 23.51 4.15 -5.81
C MET A 628 23.76 3.99 -7.30
N SER A 629 22.74 4.21 -8.14
CA SER A 629 22.85 3.93 -9.58
C SER A 629 23.93 4.75 -10.32
N PRO A 630 24.26 6.01 -9.96
CA PRO A 630 25.36 6.77 -10.61
C PRO A 630 26.73 6.14 -10.50
N GLN A 631 26.93 5.20 -9.56
CA GLN A 631 28.20 4.49 -9.41
C GLN A 631 28.44 3.47 -10.53
N THR A 632 27.38 2.91 -11.08
CA THR A 632 27.44 1.84 -12.08
C THR A 632 26.84 2.23 -13.42
N ILE A 633 26.05 3.33 -13.46
CA ILE A 633 25.38 3.84 -14.66
C ILE A 633 25.76 5.32 -14.85
N ALA A 634 26.12 5.69 -16.04
CA ALA A 634 26.29 7.08 -16.43
C ALA A 634 25.27 7.42 -17.53
N VAL A 635 24.40 8.40 -17.29
CA VAL A 635 23.53 8.97 -18.32
C VAL A 635 24.31 10.08 -19.00
N ILE A 636 24.67 9.84 -20.27
CA ILE A 636 25.44 10.78 -21.09
C ILE A 636 24.52 11.48 -22.08
N ALA A 637 24.80 12.75 -22.37
CA ALA A 637 23.99 13.51 -23.27
C ALA A 637 24.87 14.30 -24.25
N VAL A 638 24.34 14.48 -25.46
CA VAL A 638 24.91 15.34 -26.50
C VAL A 638 23.83 16.28 -27.01
N ASN A 639 24.23 17.55 -27.24
CA ASN A 639 23.35 18.50 -27.90
C ASN A 639 23.42 18.32 -29.41
N ASN A 640 22.35 18.70 -30.12
CA ASN A 640 22.33 18.68 -31.57
C ASN A 640 23.42 19.60 -32.16
N ASP A 641 24.25 19.05 -33.02
CA ASP A 641 25.35 19.70 -33.71
C ASP A 641 24.95 20.26 -35.08
N GLY A 642 23.67 20.20 -35.44
CA GLY A 642 23.11 20.68 -36.70
C GLY A 642 23.14 19.70 -37.85
N ARG A 643 23.63 18.47 -37.65
CA ARG A 643 23.62 17.43 -38.69
C ARG A 643 22.18 16.99 -39.02
N ALA A 644 21.95 16.76 -40.31
CA ALA A 644 20.64 16.35 -40.78
C ALA A 644 20.22 14.93 -40.28
N ASP A 645 21.19 14.16 -39.84
CA ASP A 645 20.98 12.79 -39.32
C ASP A 645 21.11 12.68 -37.80
N PHE A 646 21.24 13.80 -37.08
CA PHE A 646 21.52 13.83 -35.66
C PHE A 646 20.58 12.92 -34.86
N ALA A 647 19.27 12.98 -35.07
CA ALA A 647 18.33 12.17 -34.35
C ALA A 647 18.45 10.66 -34.66
N ALA A 648 18.98 10.30 -35.82
CA ALA A 648 19.22 8.90 -36.22
C ALA A 648 20.64 8.40 -35.80
N ASN A 649 21.60 9.31 -35.61
CA ASN A 649 23.00 8.99 -35.29
C ASN A 649 23.60 10.09 -34.39
N PRO A 650 23.15 10.15 -33.11
CA PRO A 650 23.52 11.26 -32.22
C PRO A 650 25.01 11.39 -31.94
N PHE A 651 25.75 10.29 -31.87
CA PHE A 651 27.19 10.28 -31.57
C PHE A 651 28.09 10.36 -32.81
N ASN A 652 27.51 10.40 -34.01
CA ASN A 652 28.25 10.31 -35.26
C ASN A 652 29.19 9.08 -35.25
N GLY A 653 28.68 7.96 -34.85
CA GLY A 653 29.39 6.71 -34.67
C GLY A 653 28.84 5.87 -33.49
N PRO A 654 29.62 4.88 -33.04
CA PRO A 654 29.18 3.99 -31.99
C PRO A 654 29.04 4.71 -30.63
N LEU A 655 28.10 4.25 -29.81
CA LEU A 655 27.92 4.69 -28.44
C LEU A 655 29.23 4.50 -27.65
N PRO A 656 29.69 5.52 -26.88
CA PRO A 656 30.83 5.36 -25.99
C PRO A 656 30.57 4.27 -24.95
N THR A 657 31.58 3.48 -24.60
CA THR A 657 31.54 2.61 -23.44
C THR A 657 31.45 3.43 -22.15
N TYR A 658 31.05 2.81 -21.03
CA TYR A 658 31.02 3.48 -19.72
C TYR A 658 32.39 4.12 -19.39
N ALA A 659 33.48 3.38 -19.54
CA ALA A 659 34.83 3.89 -19.28
C ALA A 659 35.23 5.06 -20.19
N GLN A 660 34.87 5.01 -21.48
CA GLN A 660 35.11 6.11 -22.44
C GLN A 660 34.26 7.35 -22.09
N ALA A 661 33.00 7.13 -21.66
CA ALA A 661 32.14 8.22 -21.28
C ALA A 661 32.68 8.99 -20.07
N LEU A 662 33.17 8.27 -19.05
CA LEU A 662 33.76 8.91 -17.86
C LEU A 662 34.98 9.82 -18.16
N GLN A 663 35.71 9.57 -19.26
CA GLN A 663 36.85 10.36 -19.67
C GLN A 663 36.49 11.57 -20.54
N ARG A 664 35.24 11.69 -20.99
CA ARG A 664 34.77 12.70 -21.97
C ARG A 664 33.81 13.72 -21.40
N PHE A 665 33.57 13.73 -20.10
CA PHE A 665 32.74 14.75 -19.48
C PHE A 665 33.43 16.11 -19.46
N CYS A 666 32.69 17.17 -19.79
CA CYS A 666 33.21 18.53 -19.82
C CYS A 666 32.16 19.59 -19.49
N TYR A 667 32.61 20.79 -19.12
CA TYR A 667 31.79 21.93 -18.71
C TYR A 667 31.03 22.63 -19.84
N ILE A 668 31.45 22.48 -21.07
CA ILE A 668 31.02 23.36 -22.16
C ILE A 668 30.16 22.57 -23.11
N ASN A 669 28.90 22.96 -23.21
CA ASN A 669 28.00 22.52 -24.28
C ASN A 669 28.63 22.94 -25.63
N ASN A 670 28.68 22.04 -26.60
CA ASN A 670 29.10 22.27 -28.00
C ASN A 670 30.60 22.23 -28.29
N VAL A 671 31.45 21.80 -27.40
CA VAL A 671 32.80 21.41 -27.76
C VAL A 671 32.79 20.03 -28.44
N PRO A 672 33.31 19.84 -29.63
CA PRO A 672 33.34 18.54 -30.29
C PRO A 672 33.90 17.45 -29.40
N GLY A 673 33.21 16.35 -29.24
CA GLY A 673 33.62 15.24 -28.41
C GLY A 673 33.30 15.33 -26.92
N CYS A 674 32.76 16.42 -26.44
CA CYS A 674 32.30 16.61 -25.08
C CYS A 674 30.97 15.91 -24.80
N LEU A 675 30.82 15.32 -23.60
CA LEU A 675 29.60 14.71 -23.10
C LEU A 675 29.11 15.47 -21.85
N LEU A 676 27.81 15.69 -21.78
CA LEU A 676 27.18 16.13 -20.55
C LEU A 676 26.80 14.89 -19.75
N ARG A 677 26.91 14.95 -18.43
CA ARG A 677 26.40 13.93 -17.53
C ARG A 677 25.08 14.38 -16.92
N ASP A 678 24.04 13.60 -17.13
CA ASP A 678 22.76 13.81 -16.48
C ASP A 678 22.63 12.94 -15.24
N LEU A 679 21.95 13.46 -14.25
CA LEU A 679 21.50 12.72 -13.06
C LEU A 679 19.96 12.71 -12.94
N GLN A 680 19.27 12.93 -14.05
CA GLN A 680 17.83 12.69 -14.11
C GLN A 680 17.56 11.21 -13.92
N GLU A 681 16.64 10.85 -13.05
CA GLU A 681 16.33 9.46 -12.66
C GLU A 681 17.49 8.69 -11.95
N GLN A 682 18.58 9.34 -11.67
CA GLN A 682 19.67 8.86 -10.82
C GLN A 682 19.86 9.81 -9.63
N ALA A 683 18.76 10.36 -9.15
CA ALA A 683 18.77 11.48 -8.25
C ALA A 683 19.52 11.18 -6.93
N PRO A 684 20.63 11.87 -6.66
CA PRO A 684 21.30 11.78 -5.38
C PRO A 684 20.43 12.33 -4.25
N ILE A 685 20.77 11.92 -3.03
CA ILE A 685 20.11 12.41 -1.81
C ILE A 685 21.05 13.46 -1.17
N PRO A 686 20.51 14.53 -0.57
CA PRO A 686 21.31 15.49 0.19
C PRO A 686 22.17 14.82 1.27
N GLN A 687 23.28 15.45 1.62
CA GLN A 687 24.23 14.95 2.62
C GLN A 687 23.54 14.60 3.95
N TYR A 688 22.49 15.34 4.30
CA TYR A 688 21.66 15.10 5.48
C TYR A 688 20.26 14.74 5.03
N ALA A 689 19.85 13.50 5.27
CA ALA A 689 18.50 13.03 5.01
C ALA A 689 17.95 12.41 6.29
N HIS A 690 16.71 12.75 6.59
CA HIS A 690 15.99 12.26 7.77
C HIS A 690 14.85 11.34 7.35
N VAL A 691 14.55 10.38 8.21
CA VAL A 691 13.38 9.53 8.03
C VAL A 691 12.12 10.38 8.21
N PRO A 692 11.19 10.40 7.24
CA PRO A 692 9.94 11.14 7.37
C PRO A 692 9.18 10.75 8.65
N TYR A 693 8.58 11.73 9.29
CA TYR A 693 7.80 11.49 10.50
C TYR A 693 6.50 12.27 10.53
N ALA A 694 5.56 11.79 11.33
CA ALA A 694 4.29 12.45 11.56
C ALA A 694 3.96 12.56 13.05
N TRP A 695 3.52 13.72 13.45
CA TRP A 695 2.91 13.95 14.75
C TRP A 695 1.39 13.77 14.61
N GLN A 696 0.85 12.74 15.24
CA GLN A 696 -0.57 12.43 15.18
C GLN A 696 -1.24 12.75 16.51
N ASN A 697 -2.40 13.42 16.43
CA ASN A 697 -3.22 13.80 17.57
C ASN A 697 -4.66 13.42 17.27
N SER A 698 -5.41 12.98 18.29
CA SER A 698 -6.85 12.85 18.15
C SER A 698 -7.56 12.92 19.49
N ILE A 699 -8.84 13.24 19.41
CA ILE A 699 -9.79 13.19 20.51
C ILE A 699 -11.15 12.82 19.97
N GLY A 700 -11.88 11.98 20.70
CA GLY A 700 -13.20 11.55 20.27
C GLY A 700 -14.03 10.92 21.36
N VAL A 701 -15.26 10.61 20.98
CA VAL A 701 -16.24 9.95 21.82
C VAL A 701 -16.88 8.79 21.08
N ALA A 702 -17.00 7.65 21.75
CA ALA A 702 -17.73 6.49 21.28
C ALA A 702 -18.89 6.18 22.23
N ARG A 703 -20.07 5.88 21.67
CA ARG A 703 -21.26 5.53 22.44
C ARG A 703 -22.00 4.37 21.83
N GLN A 704 -22.26 3.37 22.66
CA GLN A 704 -23.05 2.21 22.32
C GLN A 704 -24.53 2.43 22.69
N PHE A 705 -25.44 2.06 21.79
CA PHE A 705 -26.90 2.11 21.96
C PHE A 705 -27.43 0.66 21.96
N GLY A 706 -28.01 0.26 23.09
CA GLY A 706 -28.36 -1.14 23.30
C GLY A 706 -27.11 -2.03 23.22
N ASN A 707 -27.26 -3.23 22.66
CA ASN A 707 -26.16 -4.16 22.43
C ASN A 707 -25.75 -4.27 20.94
N GLU A 708 -26.43 -3.53 20.07
CA GLU A 708 -26.39 -3.77 18.62
C GLU A 708 -25.83 -2.61 17.80
N MET A 709 -25.82 -1.40 18.35
CA MET A 709 -25.45 -0.20 17.62
C MET A 709 -24.39 0.62 18.37
N ALA A 710 -23.50 1.27 17.64
CA ALA A 710 -22.54 2.21 18.18
C ALA A 710 -22.37 3.41 17.23
N VAL A 711 -22.04 4.56 17.81
CA VAL A 711 -21.61 5.76 17.10
C VAL A 711 -20.28 6.20 17.68
N GLU A 712 -19.35 6.53 16.81
CA GLU A 712 -18.04 7.08 17.14
C GLU A 712 -17.84 8.39 16.38
N VAL A 713 -17.31 9.39 17.06
CA VAL A 713 -16.95 10.68 16.46
C VAL A 713 -15.57 11.06 16.95
N ASP A 714 -14.62 11.16 16.04
CA ASP A 714 -13.23 11.43 16.35
C ASP A 714 -12.73 12.61 15.51
N TYR A 715 -12.07 13.56 16.14
CA TYR A 715 -11.27 14.57 15.46
C TYR A 715 -9.82 14.11 15.42
N VAL A 716 -9.22 14.18 14.22
CA VAL A 716 -7.86 13.75 13.95
C VAL A 716 -7.06 14.90 13.34
N ASN A 717 -5.84 15.08 13.81
CA ASN A 717 -4.85 15.97 13.21
C ASN A 717 -3.55 15.23 13.03
N THR A 718 -2.99 15.28 11.83
CA THR A 718 -1.67 14.71 11.50
C THR A 718 -0.80 15.79 10.88
N LYS A 719 0.43 15.94 11.36
CA LYS A 719 1.44 16.84 10.82
C LYS A 719 2.65 16.03 10.41
N SER A 720 2.84 15.87 9.11
CA SER A 720 4.00 15.15 8.56
C SER A 720 5.11 16.13 8.18
N ARG A 721 6.35 15.68 8.34
CA ARG A 721 7.57 16.46 8.09
C ARG A 721 8.65 15.55 7.49
N ASP A 722 9.61 16.18 6.86
CA ASP A 722 10.73 15.53 6.19
C ASP A 722 10.25 14.51 5.13
N GLU A 723 9.08 14.79 4.52
CA GLU A 723 8.54 13.97 3.45
C GLU A 723 9.41 14.10 2.20
N LYS A 724 9.52 13.03 1.43
CA LYS A 724 10.31 13.00 0.22
C LYS A 724 9.71 13.95 -0.82
N SER A 725 10.51 14.88 -1.29
CA SER A 725 10.23 15.68 -2.50
C SER A 725 11.04 15.19 -3.68
N ILE A 726 10.66 15.62 -4.88
CA ILE A 726 11.42 15.41 -6.10
C ILE A 726 11.67 16.77 -6.73
N GLN A 727 12.96 17.09 -6.93
CA GLN A 727 13.38 18.24 -7.69
C GLN A 727 13.95 17.74 -9.02
N ASP A 728 13.33 18.15 -10.13
CA ASP A 728 13.70 17.68 -11.46
C ASP A 728 15.06 18.15 -11.91
N ASN A 729 15.40 19.39 -11.59
CA ASN A 729 16.66 19.97 -12.00
C ASN A 729 17.17 21.00 -11.00
N VAL A 730 17.94 20.56 -10.00
CA VAL A 730 18.64 21.45 -9.06
C VAL A 730 19.79 22.25 -9.69
N ASN A 731 20.10 21.98 -10.95
CA ASN A 731 21.06 22.76 -11.70
C ASN A 731 20.49 24.08 -12.23
N LEU A 732 19.19 24.29 -12.08
CA LEU A 732 18.55 25.58 -12.34
C LEU A 732 18.74 26.49 -11.13
N THR A 733 19.41 27.63 -11.31
CA THR A 733 19.57 28.61 -10.26
C THR A 733 18.65 29.80 -10.47
N PHE A 734 18.25 30.42 -9.39
CA PHE A 734 17.32 31.54 -9.40
C PHE A 734 18.03 32.88 -9.50
N ASN A 735 17.53 33.75 -10.38
CA ASN A 735 17.99 35.13 -10.51
C ASN A 735 17.08 36.04 -9.69
N SER A 736 17.53 36.47 -8.54
CA SER A 736 16.76 37.33 -7.63
C SER A 736 16.46 38.71 -8.23
N ALA A 737 17.23 39.17 -9.20
CA ALA A 737 17.02 40.46 -9.84
C ALA A 737 15.87 40.46 -10.84
N THR A 738 15.59 39.33 -11.47
CA THR A 738 14.48 39.17 -12.44
C THR A 738 13.29 38.40 -11.87
N GLY A 739 13.44 37.72 -10.73
CA GLY A 739 12.44 36.86 -10.17
C GLY A 739 12.24 35.52 -10.92
N ASN A 740 13.16 35.16 -11.81
CA ASN A 740 13.10 33.97 -12.65
C ASN A 740 14.39 33.16 -12.55
N PRO A 741 14.36 31.84 -12.82
CA PRO A 741 15.57 31.04 -12.99
C PRO A 741 16.44 31.59 -14.13
N TYR A 742 17.77 31.44 -14.00
CA TYR A 742 18.66 31.65 -15.14
C TYR A 742 18.33 30.62 -16.23
N PRO A 743 18.46 30.97 -17.51
CA PRO A 743 18.28 30.03 -18.60
C PRO A 743 19.20 28.81 -18.42
N PHE A 744 18.69 27.61 -18.65
CA PHE A 744 19.49 26.39 -18.48
C PHE A 744 20.73 26.35 -19.39
N SER A 745 20.72 27.09 -20.51
CA SER A 745 21.87 27.28 -21.39
C SER A 745 23.00 28.09 -20.76
N ASP A 746 22.70 28.84 -19.70
CA ASP A 746 23.73 29.64 -18.98
C ASP A 746 24.51 28.77 -18.00
N VAL A 747 25.59 28.17 -18.50
CA VAL A 747 26.43 27.23 -17.73
C VAL A 747 27.09 27.90 -16.53
N ALA A 748 27.35 29.20 -16.60
CA ALA A 748 28.03 29.94 -15.53
C ALA A 748 27.19 30.07 -14.27
N HIS A 749 25.88 30.01 -14.41
CA HIS A 749 24.93 30.07 -13.30
C HIS A 749 24.35 28.71 -12.88
N ARG A 750 24.86 27.59 -13.42
CA ARG A 750 24.49 26.28 -12.93
C ARG A 750 25.11 26.00 -11.57
N ALA A 751 24.33 25.37 -10.69
CA ALA A 751 24.83 24.93 -9.38
C ALA A 751 25.96 23.89 -9.53
N PHE A 752 25.85 23.03 -10.54
CA PHE A 752 26.81 21.97 -10.87
C PHE A 752 27.20 22.06 -12.35
N PRO A 753 28.19 22.91 -12.72
CA PRO A 753 28.50 23.17 -14.12
C PRO A 753 28.93 21.94 -14.94
N LEU A 754 29.51 20.92 -14.31
CA LEU A 754 29.91 19.65 -14.94
C LEU A 754 28.74 18.75 -15.36
N TYR A 755 27.53 19.10 -14.93
CA TYR A 755 26.37 18.27 -15.13
C TYR A 755 25.35 18.93 -16.03
N GLY A 756 24.59 18.15 -16.74
CA GLY A 756 23.38 18.57 -17.42
C GLY A 756 22.21 18.71 -16.41
N VAL A 757 21.12 17.98 -16.66
CA VAL A 757 19.98 17.93 -15.74
C VAL A 757 20.37 17.14 -14.49
N VAL A 758 20.11 17.69 -13.31
CA VAL A 758 20.38 17.04 -12.02
C VAL A 758 19.07 16.98 -11.23
N GLY A 759 18.43 15.83 -11.23
CA GLY A 759 17.33 15.54 -10.29
C GLY A 759 17.85 15.30 -8.89
N MET A 760 17.06 15.58 -7.86
CA MET A 760 17.42 15.33 -6.47
C MET A 760 16.18 14.91 -5.65
N PHE A 761 16.38 14.11 -4.60
CA PHE A 761 15.34 13.70 -3.67
C PHE A 761 15.55 14.32 -2.28
N PRO A 762 15.28 15.61 -2.08
CA PRO A 762 15.35 16.20 -0.76
C PRO A 762 14.23 15.68 0.14
N MET A 763 14.49 15.63 1.46
CA MET A 763 13.53 15.30 2.49
C MET A 763 13.02 16.59 3.14
N THR A 764 12.26 17.38 2.38
CA THR A 764 11.80 18.72 2.77
C THR A 764 10.30 18.92 2.71
N GLY A 765 9.57 17.93 2.22
CA GLY A 765 8.12 17.98 2.12
C GLY A 765 7.43 18.05 3.48
N MET A 766 6.25 18.62 3.51
CA MET A 766 5.42 18.80 4.70
C MET A 766 3.96 18.65 4.34
N SER A 767 3.21 17.97 5.17
CA SER A 767 1.75 17.93 5.07
C SER A 767 1.06 18.12 6.40
N ASP A 768 -0.16 18.66 6.36
CA ASP A 768 -1.02 18.91 7.50
C ASP A 768 -2.43 18.39 7.17
N TYR A 769 -2.90 17.39 7.91
CA TYR A 769 -4.23 16.81 7.79
C TYR A 769 -5.11 17.14 8.99
N HIS A 770 -6.35 17.48 8.73
CA HIS A 770 -7.41 17.66 9.73
C HIS A 770 -8.65 16.91 9.27
N GLY A 771 -9.23 16.09 10.13
CA GLY A 771 -10.41 15.31 9.82
C GLY A 771 -11.35 15.12 11.00
N LEU A 772 -12.64 15.36 10.77
CA LEU A 772 -13.71 14.90 11.63
C LEU A 772 -14.27 13.62 11.05
N GLN A 773 -14.07 12.52 11.75
CA GLN A 773 -14.46 11.17 11.33
C GLN A 773 -15.65 10.71 12.16
N THR A 774 -16.72 10.30 11.51
CA THR A 774 -17.91 9.76 12.16
C THR A 774 -18.15 8.36 11.66
N ASN A 775 -18.36 7.43 12.57
CA ASN A 775 -18.65 6.04 12.27
C ASN A 775 -19.90 5.60 13.02
N PHE A 776 -20.86 5.05 12.31
CA PHE A 776 -22.01 4.32 12.85
C PHE A 776 -21.87 2.85 12.47
N THR A 777 -22.00 1.98 13.45
CA THR A 777 -21.97 0.52 13.25
C THR A 777 -23.19 -0.13 13.86
N LYS A 778 -23.81 -1.01 13.12
CA LYS A 778 -24.83 -1.93 13.60
C LYS A 778 -24.42 -3.35 13.28
N ARG A 779 -24.23 -4.18 14.31
CA ARG A 779 -23.95 -5.61 14.11
C ARG A 779 -25.17 -6.38 13.65
N MET A 780 -24.97 -7.59 13.13
CA MET A 780 -26.03 -8.44 12.67
C MET A 780 -27.01 -8.74 13.81
N SER A 781 -28.20 -8.21 13.67
CA SER A 781 -29.38 -8.47 14.51
C SER A 781 -30.63 -8.12 13.72
N HIS A 782 -31.75 -8.74 14.03
CA HIS A 782 -32.99 -8.53 13.31
C HIS A 782 -32.80 -8.65 11.78
N HIS A 783 -32.02 -9.61 11.36
CA HIS A 783 -31.71 -9.96 9.96
C HIS A 783 -30.89 -8.94 9.17
N TRP A 784 -30.31 -7.90 9.79
CA TRP A 784 -29.46 -6.96 9.08
C TRP A 784 -28.28 -6.44 9.90
N GLN A 785 -27.20 -6.12 9.21
CA GLN A 785 -26.06 -5.38 9.72
C GLN A 785 -25.69 -4.27 8.73
N GLY A 786 -24.98 -3.26 9.22
CA GLY A 786 -24.48 -2.19 8.36
C GLY A 786 -23.58 -1.22 9.09
N SER A 787 -22.85 -0.43 8.32
CA SER A 787 -22.08 0.69 8.84
C SER A 787 -22.18 1.91 7.93
N LEU A 788 -22.00 3.08 8.53
CA LEU A 788 -21.91 4.35 7.84
C LEU A 788 -20.67 5.08 8.35
N THR A 789 -19.73 5.38 7.46
CA THR A 789 -18.61 6.25 7.78
C THR A 789 -18.74 7.57 7.04
N TYR A 790 -18.52 8.68 7.75
CA TYR A 790 -18.46 10.02 7.14
C TYR A 790 -17.22 10.74 7.63
N THR A 791 -16.48 11.32 6.69
CA THR A 791 -15.29 12.11 6.99
C THR A 791 -15.42 13.49 6.35
N LEU A 792 -15.29 14.53 7.17
CA LEU A 792 -15.06 15.89 6.75
C LEU A 792 -13.59 16.22 7.00
N SER A 793 -12.83 16.48 5.94
CA SER A 793 -11.38 16.65 6.08
C SER A 793 -10.80 17.74 5.18
N GLY A 794 -9.57 18.12 5.49
CA GLY A 794 -8.70 18.92 4.63
C GLY A 794 -7.26 18.47 4.79
N LEU A 795 -6.60 18.30 3.67
CA LEU A 795 -5.17 17.97 3.58
C LEU A 795 -4.46 19.07 2.82
N TRP A 796 -3.48 19.69 3.45
CA TRP A 796 -2.58 20.67 2.86
C TRP A 796 -1.17 20.11 2.81
N ASP A 797 -0.45 20.41 1.75
CA ASP A 797 0.96 20.10 1.65
C ASP A 797 1.74 21.28 1.04
N ARG A 798 3.06 21.19 1.03
CA ARG A 798 3.97 22.13 0.36
C ARG A 798 4.72 21.47 -0.78
N ASP A 799 4.51 20.20 -0.97
CA ASP A 799 5.20 19.35 -1.91
C ASP A 799 4.25 18.29 -2.44
N PRO A 800 4.58 17.56 -3.52
CA PRO A 800 3.74 16.47 -3.97
C PRO A 800 3.34 15.61 -2.79
N PRO A 801 2.10 15.16 -2.77
CA PRO A 801 1.63 14.37 -1.64
C PRO A 801 2.53 13.14 -1.51
N PRO A 802 2.84 12.71 -0.30
CA PRO A 802 3.63 11.50 -0.05
C PRO A 802 3.06 10.26 -0.75
N ILE A 803 1.78 10.29 -1.09
CA ILE A 803 1.06 9.25 -1.83
C ILE A 803 1.50 9.13 -3.29
N SER A 804 1.96 10.20 -3.94
CA SER A 804 2.32 10.16 -5.36
C SER A 804 3.77 9.75 -5.62
N GLY A 805 4.67 10.00 -4.68
CA GLY A 805 6.07 9.53 -4.64
C GLY A 805 6.97 9.81 -5.83
N PHE A 806 6.40 10.20 -6.95
CA PHE A 806 7.06 10.44 -8.22
C PHE A 806 6.56 11.71 -8.91
N THR A 807 5.75 12.51 -8.23
CA THR A 807 5.29 13.76 -8.81
C THR A 807 6.37 14.80 -8.68
N GLU A 808 6.77 15.35 -9.81
CA GLU A 808 7.77 16.40 -9.93
C GLU A 808 7.22 17.69 -9.34
N VAL A 809 7.94 18.34 -8.44
CA VAL A 809 7.65 19.70 -8.04
C VAL A 809 8.44 20.63 -8.95
N PRO A 810 7.83 21.26 -9.93
CA PRO A 810 8.47 22.40 -10.57
C PRO A 810 8.52 23.52 -9.52
N PHE A 811 9.68 23.98 -9.12
CA PHE A 811 9.85 25.22 -8.36
C PHE A 811 9.41 26.39 -9.24
N ALA A 812 8.11 26.50 -9.49
CA ALA A 812 7.57 27.46 -10.39
C ALA A 812 7.57 28.88 -9.79
N VAL A 813 7.56 28.97 -8.46
CA VAL A 813 7.35 30.24 -7.75
C VAL A 813 8.65 30.76 -7.17
N ALA A 814 9.45 29.91 -6.53
CA ALA A 814 10.64 30.34 -5.81
C ALA A 814 11.65 29.21 -5.69
N PRO A 815 12.93 29.49 -5.32
CA PRO A 815 13.93 28.44 -5.05
C PRO A 815 13.64 27.60 -3.81
N ASP A 816 12.67 27.99 -2.99
CA ASP A 816 12.20 27.21 -1.85
C ASP A 816 10.76 26.74 -2.04
N ILE A 817 10.35 25.74 -1.29
CA ILE A 817 9.00 25.18 -1.34
C ILE A 817 7.96 25.96 -0.51
N GLY A 818 8.34 27.09 0.09
CA GLY A 818 7.47 27.91 0.94
C GLY A 818 6.22 28.42 0.23
N GLY A 819 6.38 28.81 -1.03
CA GLY A 819 5.29 29.28 -1.89
C GLY A 819 4.38 28.16 -2.43
N GLU A 820 4.74 26.90 -2.27
CA GLU A 820 4.02 25.74 -2.81
C GLU A 820 2.91 25.21 -1.88
N ARG A 821 2.61 25.89 -0.77
CA ARG A 821 1.55 25.45 0.13
C ARG A 821 0.18 25.56 -0.51
N SER A 822 -0.49 24.43 -0.70
CA SER A 822 -1.84 24.34 -1.24
C SER A 822 -2.59 23.15 -0.63
N PHE A 823 -3.83 22.96 -1.03
CA PHE A 823 -4.46 21.66 -0.83
C PHE A 823 -3.71 20.59 -1.60
N ALA A 824 -3.53 19.42 -1.01
CA ALA A 824 -2.90 18.28 -1.66
C ALA A 824 -3.77 17.70 -2.79
N GLY A 825 -3.15 17.06 -3.78
CA GLY A 825 -3.88 16.39 -4.86
C GLY A 825 -4.81 15.26 -4.37
N THR A 826 -4.52 14.69 -3.21
CA THR A 826 -5.37 13.68 -2.55
C THR A 826 -6.37 14.28 -1.55
N ASP A 827 -6.50 15.61 -1.48
CA ASP A 827 -7.50 16.25 -0.63
C ASP A 827 -8.92 15.88 -1.10
N GLN A 828 -9.72 15.35 -0.18
CA GLN A 828 -11.12 15.05 -0.41
C GLN A 828 -11.94 15.58 0.77
N ARG A 829 -12.65 16.69 0.56
CA ARG A 829 -13.36 17.43 1.61
C ARG A 829 -14.44 16.61 2.29
N HIS A 830 -15.22 15.89 1.51
CA HIS A 830 -16.34 15.09 1.99
C HIS A 830 -16.22 13.68 1.46
N ARG A 831 -16.30 12.71 2.35
CA ARG A 831 -16.31 11.31 2.03
C ARG A 831 -17.36 10.59 2.88
N LEU A 832 -18.20 9.79 2.24
CA LEU A 832 -19.23 9.00 2.91
C LEU A 832 -19.23 7.59 2.31
N VAL A 833 -19.24 6.60 3.17
CA VAL A 833 -19.41 5.20 2.79
C VAL A 833 -20.49 4.59 3.66
N PHE A 834 -21.48 4.02 3.01
CA PHE A 834 -22.52 3.22 3.67
C PHE A 834 -22.47 1.80 3.13
N ASN A 835 -22.55 0.81 4.00
CA ASN A 835 -22.71 -0.59 3.60
C ASN A 835 -23.78 -1.28 4.44
N GLY A 836 -24.34 -2.33 3.86
CA GLY A 836 -25.33 -3.13 4.57
C GLY A 836 -25.46 -4.55 4.00
N ILE A 837 -25.84 -5.46 4.85
CA ILE A 837 -26.18 -6.85 4.54
C ILE A 837 -27.53 -7.13 5.18
N TRP A 838 -28.52 -7.50 4.38
CA TRP A 838 -29.88 -7.79 4.82
C TRP A 838 -30.31 -9.18 4.38
N GLN A 839 -30.62 -10.03 5.34
CA GLN A 839 -31.20 -11.36 5.14
C GLN A 839 -32.72 -11.22 5.03
N VAL A 840 -33.21 -11.23 3.80
CA VAL A 840 -34.65 -11.01 3.50
C VAL A 840 -35.52 -12.19 3.98
N GLY A 841 -34.95 -13.37 4.02
CA GLY A 841 -35.60 -14.61 4.35
C GLY A 841 -35.62 -15.62 3.21
N TYR A 842 -35.98 -16.85 3.47
CA TYR A 842 -36.05 -17.97 2.49
C TYR A 842 -34.72 -18.27 1.77
N GLY A 843 -33.58 -17.84 2.31
CA GLY A 843 -32.26 -17.95 1.68
C GLY A 843 -31.81 -16.68 0.92
N LEU A 844 -32.75 -15.75 0.69
CA LEU A 844 -32.48 -14.52 -0.04
C LEU A 844 -31.74 -13.49 0.82
N GLN A 845 -30.67 -12.94 0.33
CA GLN A 845 -29.87 -11.88 0.93
C GLN A 845 -29.58 -10.77 -0.07
N VAL A 846 -29.68 -9.54 0.40
CA VAL A 846 -29.26 -8.35 -0.33
C VAL A 846 -28.14 -7.69 0.45
N SER A 847 -27.04 -7.35 -0.25
CA SER A 847 -25.98 -6.55 0.32
C SER A 847 -25.52 -5.46 -0.63
N GLY A 848 -24.91 -4.41 -0.10
CA GLY A 848 -24.48 -3.32 -0.96
C GLY A 848 -23.57 -2.33 -0.27
N ILE A 849 -22.95 -1.51 -1.10
CA ILE A 849 -22.05 -0.42 -0.70
C ILE A 849 -22.47 0.82 -1.49
N TYR A 850 -22.63 1.93 -0.80
CA TYR A 850 -22.70 3.26 -1.40
C TYR A 850 -21.46 4.04 -1.04
N PHE A 851 -20.82 4.60 -2.03
CA PHE A 851 -19.65 5.47 -1.88
C PHE A 851 -19.93 6.84 -2.46
N TYR A 852 -19.62 7.86 -1.69
CA TYR A 852 -19.58 9.26 -2.11
C TYR A 852 -18.23 9.88 -1.75
N GLY A 853 -17.59 10.54 -2.73
CA GLY A 853 -16.40 11.35 -2.52
C GLY A 853 -16.53 12.69 -3.24
N SER A 854 -16.23 13.81 -2.58
CA SER A 854 -16.09 15.10 -3.26
C SER A 854 -14.97 15.03 -4.29
N GLY A 855 -15.00 15.90 -5.30
CA GLY A 855 -14.02 15.90 -6.38
C GLY A 855 -12.58 15.96 -5.87
N GLN A 856 -11.73 15.16 -6.48
CA GLN A 856 -10.27 15.19 -6.24
C GLN A 856 -9.67 16.44 -6.86
N ARG A 857 -8.50 16.82 -6.36
CA ARG A 857 -7.73 17.94 -6.90
C ARG A 857 -6.69 17.45 -7.88
N PHE A 858 -6.38 18.28 -8.84
CA PHE A 858 -5.44 17.97 -9.91
C PHE A 858 -4.60 19.20 -10.24
N GLN A 859 -3.35 18.96 -10.62
CA GLN A 859 -2.44 19.99 -11.11
C GLN A 859 -2.68 20.26 -12.59
N ALA A 860 -3.12 21.47 -12.91
CA ALA A 860 -3.12 21.97 -14.29
C ALA A 860 -1.73 22.51 -14.69
N ILE A 861 -1.40 22.38 -15.95
CA ILE A 861 -0.12 22.82 -16.53
C ILE A 861 -0.36 23.71 -17.76
N CYS A 862 0.59 24.59 -18.07
CA CYS A 862 0.51 25.44 -19.24
C CYS A 862 0.51 24.62 -20.56
N GLY A 863 1.22 23.50 -20.61
CA GLY A 863 1.54 22.80 -21.86
C GLY A 863 2.60 23.58 -22.69
N CYS A 864 3.40 24.39 -22.04
CA CYS A 864 4.46 25.23 -22.60
C CYS A 864 5.71 25.11 -21.71
N ASP A 865 6.86 25.49 -22.24
CA ASP A 865 8.10 25.74 -21.50
C ASP A 865 8.42 27.23 -21.64
N ALA A 866 7.71 28.04 -20.86
CA ALA A 866 7.78 29.49 -20.93
C ALA A 866 9.17 30.04 -20.55
N ARG A 867 9.92 29.27 -19.77
CA ARG A 867 11.20 29.67 -19.21
C ARG A 867 12.39 28.94 -19.82
N GLY A 868 12.18 28.02 -20.77
CA GLY A 868 13.26 27.24 -21.38
C GLY A 868 14.01 26.36 -20.38
N LEU A 869 13.32 25.83 -19.40
CA LEU A 869 13.91 25.08 -18.28
C LEU A 869 14.27 23.65 -18.66
N GLN A 870 13.80 23.15 -19.80
CA GLN A 870 13.98 21.79 -20.28
C GLN A 870 13.38 20.71 -19.36
N ILE A 871 12.43 21.08 -18.50
CA ILE A 871 11.66 20.19 -17.63
C ILE A 871 10.41 19.63 -18.31
N GLY A 872 10.30 19.79 -19.61
CA GLY A 872 9.16 19.34 -20.39
C GLY A 872 7.97 20.32 -20.36
N SER A 873 6.78 19.81 -20.70
CA SER A 873 5.55 20.60 -20.75
C SER A 873 4.80 20.67 -19.42
N VAL A 874 5.48 20.41 -18.31
CA VAL A 874 4.89 20.38 -16.96
C VAL A 874 4.94 21.73 -16.24
N ASP A 875 5.43 22.78 -16.90
CA ASP A 875 5.53 24.11 -16.29
C ASP A 875 4.16 24.69 -15.97
N ARG A 876 4.02 25.22 -14.76
CA ARG A 876 2.85 25.97 -14.32
C ARG A 876 2.89 27.44 -14.70
N MET A 877 4.04 27.96 -15.16
CA MET A 877 4.12 29.33 -15.66
C MET A 877 3.52 29.42 -17.06
N ARG A 878 2.59 30.37 -17.24
CA ARG A 878 2.02 30.70 -18.53
C ARG A 878 2.93 31.62 -19.30
N LEU A 879 2.69 31.75 -20.61
CA LEU A 879 3.48 32.65 -21.48
C LEU A 879 3.35 34.12 -21.11
N ASP A 880 2.32 34.53 -20.39
CA ASP A 880 2.12 35.90 -19.88
C ASP A 880 2.82 36.15 -18.53
N GLY A 881 3.55 35.15 -18.01
CA GLY A 881 4.27 35.23 -16.75
C GLY A 881 3.41 34.89 -15.50
N THR A 882 2.13 34.66 -15.66
CA THR A 882 1.27 34.24 -14.52
C THR A 882 1.49 32.77 -14.19
N ILE A 883 1.27 32.39 -12.93
CA ILE A 883 1.51 31.05 -12.45
C ILE A 883 0.16 30.35 -12.17
N ILE A 884 -0.01 29.14 -12.70
CA ILE A 884 -1.14 28.29 -12.41
C ILE A 884 -1.02 27.85 -10.93
N PRO A 885 -2.04 28.13 -10.08
CA PRO A 885 -2.00 27.70 -8.70
C PRO A 885 -1.88 26.17 -8.61
N ARG A 886 -1.16 25.71 -7.59
CA ARG A 886 -0.95 24.29 -7.37
C ARG A 886 -2.27 23.62 -6.99
N GLU A 887 -2.56 22.45 -7.59
CA GLU A 887 -3.76 21.60 -7.31
C GLU A 887 -5.09 22.38 -7.35
N ALA A 888 -5.18 23.35 -8.25
CA ALA A 888 -6.33 24.27 -8.31
C ALA A 888 -7.55 23.67 -9.02
N PHE A 889 -7.35 22.71 -9.92
CA PHE A 889 -8.47 22.09 -10.62
C PHE A 889 -9.15 21.06 -9.70
N VAL A 890 -10.47 21.14 -9.60
CA VAL A 890 -11.29 20.21 -8.79
C VAL A 890 -12.18 19.40 -9.74
N GLY A 891 -11.99 18.10 -9.72
CA GLY A 891 -12.80 17.18 -10.52
C GLY A 891 -14.23 17.04 -10.02
N GLN A 892 -15.04 16.30 -10.75
CA GLN A 892 -16.42 16.01 -10.38
C GLN A 892 -16.49 15.07 -9.17
N PRO A 893 -17.55 15.17 -8.33
CA PRO A 893 -17.78 14.22 -7.25
C PRO A 893 -18.03 12.81 -7.77
N ILE A 894 -17.56 11.84 -7.02
CA ILE A 894 -17.70 10.42 -7.30
C ILE A 894 -18.89 9.88 -6.52
N HIS A 895 -19.78 9.16 -7.19
CA HIS A 895 -20.88 8.42 -6.56
C HIS A 895 -20.92 7.02 -7.13
N ARG A 896 -20.90 6.02 -6.28
CA ARG A 896 -21.04 4.60 -6.68
C ARG A 896 -22.01 3.90 -5.77
N VAL A 897 -22.85 3.08 -6.37
CA VAL A 897 -23.70 2.11 -5.67
C VAL A 897 -23.38 0.73 -6.20
N GLU A 898 -23.00 -0.16 -5.34
CA GLU A 898 -22.68 -1.54 -5.63
C GLU A 898 -23.62 -2.44 -4.86
N MET A 899 -24.23 -3.41 -5.54
CA MET A 899 -25.22 -4.29 -4.94
C MET A 899 -24.95 -5.74 -5.30
N ARG A 900 -25.23 -6.61 -4.34
CA ARG A 900 -25.25 -8.06 -4.50
C ARG A 900 -26.60 -8.61 -4.06
N LEU A 901 -27.20 -9.40 -4.93
CA LEU A 901 -28.34 -10.24 -4.62
C LEU A 901 -27.85 -11.69 -4.58
N GLN A 902 -28.09 -12.37 -3.49
CA GLN A 902 -27.66 -13.75 -3.26
C GLN A 902 -28.81 -14.61 -2.81
N GLU A 903 -28.90 -15.81 -3.36
CA GLU A 903 -29.80 -16.88 -2.89
C GLU A 903 -28.97 -18.02 -2.36
N ARG A 904 -29.25 -18.45 -1.13
CA ARG A 904 -28.60 -19.59 -0.45
C ARG A 904 -29.55 -20.77 -0.40
N VAL A 905 -29.15 -21.85 -1.03
CA VAL A 905 -29.86 -23.13 -1.02
C VAL A 905 -29.13 -24.09 -0.09
N PRO A 906 -29.69 -24.43 1.06
CA PRO A 906 -29.12 -25.44 1.96
C PRO A 906 -29.27 -26.85 1.40
N LEU A 907 -28.16 -27.60 1.39
CA LEU A 907 -28.15 -29.02 0.93
C LEU A 907 -28.14 -30.04 2.08
N GLY A 908 -28.36 -29.56 3.30
CA GLY A 908 -28.35 -30.38 4.53
C GLY A 908 -27.03 -30.33 5.28
N GLY A 909 -27.08 -30.36 6.57
CA GLY A 909 -25.94 -30.15 7.46
C GLY A 909 -25.36 -28.77 7.29
N ARG A 910 -24.03 -28.67 7.04
CA ARG A 910 -23.32 -27.41 6.77
C ARG A 910 -23.16 -27.10 5.29
N ARG A 911 -23.73 -27.91 4.41
CA ARG A 911 -23.58 -27.79 2.96
C ARG A 911 -24.57 -26.80 2.38
N SER A 912 -24.10 -25.92 1.51
CA SER A 912 -24.94 -24.98 0.79
C SER A 912 -24.41 -24.71 -0.61
N VAL A 913 -25.31 -24.28 -1.49
CA VAL A 913 -24.99 -23.66 -2.77
C VAL A 913 -25.59 -22.26 -2.76
N ASP A 914 -24.74 -21.26 -2.92
CA ASP A 914 -25.15 -19.88 -3.06
C ASP A 914 -25.00 -19.48 -4.54
N GLY A 915 -26.04 -18.91 -5.12
CA GLY A 915 -25.96 -18.20 -6.41
C GLY A 915 -26.06 -16.71 -6.15
N PHE A 916 -25.30 -15.88 -6.86
CA PHE A 916 -25.37 -14.44 -6.67
C PHE A 916 -25.13 -13.63 -7.94
N VAL A 917 -25.76 -12.47 -7.97
CA VAL A 917 -25.58 -11.43 -8.99
C VAL A 917 -25.06 -10.19 -8.30
N GLU A 918 -23.95 -9.65 -8.81
CA GLU A 918 -23.39 -8.39 -8.35
C GLU A 918 -23.46 -7.36 -9.48
N VAL A 919 -23.88 -6.16 -9.12
CA VAL A 919 -23.94 -5.03 -10.03
C VAL A 919 -23.11 -3.90 -9.45
N PHE A 920 -22.06 -3.52 -10.14
CA PHE A 920 -21.19 -2.41 -9.80
C PHE A 920 -21.61 -1.18 -10.59
N ASN A 921 -21.57 -0.01 -9.93
CA ASN A 921 -22.10 1.24 -10.47
C ASN A 921 -23.53 1.09 -10.98
N LEU A 922 -24.41 0.64 -10.08
CA LEU A 922 -25.80 0.25 -10.38
C LEU A 922 -26.56 1.29 -11.22
N PHE A 923 -26.37 2.58 -10.93
CA PHE A 923 -27.06 3.67 -11.62
C PHE A 923 -26.34 4.15 -12.88
N ASP A 924 -25.28 3.49 -13.29
CA ASP A 924 -24.50 3.83 -14.48
C ASP A 924 -24.05 5.29 -14.52
N ARG A 925 -23.62 5.80 -13.36
CA ARG A 925 -23.17 7.18 -13.27
C ARG A 925 -21.78 7.32 -13.87
N ALA A 926 -21.55 8.36 -14.66
CA ALA A 926 -20.23 8.76 -15.10
C ALA A 926 -19.41 9.27 -13.91
N ASN A 927 -18.33 8.58 -13.57
CA ASN A 927 -17.37 8.98 -12.54
C ASN A 927 -15.99 9.09 -13.19
N TYR A 928 -15.39 10.27 -13.15
CA TYR A 928 -14.13 10.54 -13.83
C TYR A 928 -12.99 10.60 -12.85
N GLY A 929 -11.92 9.89 -13.13
CA GLY A 929 -10.69 9.86 -12.32
C GLY A 929 -9.51 10.64 -12.93
N ALA A 930 -9.67 11.19 -14.15
CA ALA A 930 -8.67 11.98 -14.83
C ALA A 930 -9.30 12.98 -15.80
N TYR A 931 -8.56 14.05 -16.06
CA TYR A 931 -8.99 15.17 -16.91
C TYR A 931 -7.86 15.60 -17.83
N ASP A 932 -8.18 16.28 -18.93
CA ASP A 932 -7.20 17.04 -19.68
C ASP A 932 -6.86 18.32 -18.90
N LEU A 933 -5.66 18.39 -18.39
CA LEU A 933 -5.18 19.47 -17.52
C LEU A 933 -4.16 20.39 -18.19
N VAL A 934 -4.03 20.29 -19.51
CA VAL A 934 -3.16 21.17 -20.31
C VAL A 934 -3.95 22.39 -20.74
N GLU A 935 -3.68 23.57 -20.17
CA GLU A 935 -4.51 24.78 -20.37
C GLU A 935 -4.63 25.22 -21.84
N ASN A 936 -3.60 25.00 -22.65
CA ASN A 936 -3.65 25.33 -24.08
C ASN A 936 -4.30 24.23 -24.95
N SER A 937 -4.81 23.17 -24.36
CA SER A 937 -5.58 22.14 -25.07
C SER A 937 -7.01 22.60 -25.32
N SER A 938 -7.58 22.27 -26.49
CA SER A 938 -8.97 22.52 -26.81
C SER A 938 -9.97 21.70 -25.95
N THR A 939 -9.46 20.71 -25.23
CA THR A 939 -10.22 19.83 -24.35
C THR A 939 -9.89 20.05 -22.86
N TYR A 940 -9.22 21.16 -22.53
CA TYR A 940 -8.92 21.50 -21.14
C TYR A 940 -10.14 21.41 -20.23
N GLY A 941 -9.95 20.76 -19.06
CA GLY A 941 -10.99 20.56 -18.05
C GLY A 941 -12.03 19.51 -18.40
N LYS A 942 -11.99 18.91 -19.59
CA LYS A 942 -12.84 17.78 -19.95
C LYS A 942 -12.24 16.47 -19.44
N PRO A 943 -13.08 15.45 -19.18
CA PRO A 943 -12.59 14.11 -18.85
C PRO A 943 -11.60 13.62 -19.90
N ALA A 944 -10.54 12.97 -19.45
CA ALA A 944 -9.54 12.41 -20.36
C ALA A 944 -10.17 11.35 -21.27
N PRO A 945 -9.85 11.35 -22.57
CA PRO A 945 -10.51 10.51 -23.57
C PRO A 945 -10.06 9.04 -23.50
N SER A 946 -10.13 8.45 -22.32
CA SER A 946 -9.76 7.05 -22.10
C SER A 946 -10.61 6.40 -21.02
N PRO A 947 -11.10 5.19 -21.26
CA PRO A 947 -11.84 4.41 -20.28
C PRO A 947 -10.95 4.00 -19.10
N ASN A 948 -9.64 3.94 -19.31
CA ASN A 948 -8.68 3.47 -18.30
C ASN A 948 -8.46 4.48 -17.17
N LEU A 949 -8.91 5.71 -17.34
CA LEU A 949 -8.72 6.81 -16.39
C LEU A 949 -10.02 7.19 -15.67
N SER A 950 -11.12 6.50 -15.96
CA SER A 950 -12.40 6.69 -15.32
C SER A 950 -12.77 5.46 -14.50
N TYR A 951 -13.74 5.60 -13.63
CA TYR A 951 -14.36 4.44 -12.99
C TYR A 951 -15.20 3.68 -14.02
N ALA A 952 -15.25 2.37 -13.89
CA ALA A 952 -16.00 1.55 -14.79
C ALA A 952 -17.49 1.98 -14.87
N PRO A 953 -18.10 1.92 -16.05
CA PRO A 953 -19.54 2.03 -16.20
C PRO A 953 -20.23 0.90 -15.44
N ARG A 954 -21.56 0.82 -15.47
CA ARG A 954 -22.24 -0.31 -14.84
C ARG A 954 -21.73 -1.63 -15.42
N THR A 955 -21.27 -2.51 -14.50
CA THR A 955 -20.82 -3.86 -14.82
C THR A 955 -21.59 -4.89 -14.01
N VAL A 956 -21.82 -6.06 -14.59
CA VAL A 956 -22.54 -7.16 -13.94
C VAL A 956 -21.60 -8.36 -13.78
N GLN A 957 -21.63 -8.97 -12.61
CA GLN A 957 -20.91 -10.19 -12.27
C GLN A 957 -21.91 -11.26 -11.82
N LEU A 958 -21.77 -12.44 -12.36
CA LEU A 958 -22.51 -13.62 -11.90
C LEU A 958 -21.55 -14.50 -11.09
N GLY A 959 -22.02 -15.11 -10.05
CA GLY A 959 -21.19 -16.02 -9.28
C GLY A 959 -21.97 -17.09 -8.56
N PHE A 960 -21.19 -18.08 -8.11
CA PHE A 960 -21.69 -19.14 -7.23
C PHE A 960 -20.67 -19.45 -6.16
N ARG A 961 -21.16 -19.99 -5.05
CA ARG A 961 -20.34 -20.59 -3.98
C ARG A 961 -20.94 -21.93 -3.60
N VAL A 962 -20.12 -22.95 -3.54
CA VAL A 962 -20.45 -24.24 -2.94
C VAL A 962 -19.66 -24.33 -1.64
N ALA A 963 -20.35 -24.52 -0.54
CA ALA A 963 -19.73 -24.71 0.79
C ALA A 963 -20.07 -26.10 1.34
N PHE A 964 -19.12 -26.73 2.05
CA PHE A 964 -19.28 -28.06 2.65
C PHE A 964 -18.55 -28.20 3.98
#